data_b72a35980df79768f201b5dba3e295c0
#
_entry.id   b72a35980df79768f201b5dba3e295c0
#
_cell.length_a   1.000
_cell.length_b   1.000
_cell.length_c   1.000
_cell.angle_alpha   90.00
_cell.angle_beta   90.00
_cell.angle_gamma   90.00
#
_symmetry.space_group_name_H-M   'P 1'
#
loop_
_entity.id
_entity.type
_entity.pdbx_description
1 polymer ?
#
loop_
_entity_poly.entity_id
_entity_poly.type
_entity_poly.pdbx_seq_one_letter_code
_entity_poly.pdbx_strand_id
1 'polypeptide(L)'
;MKRIWWMGLVWGGMMLAQTPASRYDAVKPASTAATAAPKGGTVELTVPGNKQWTDTGIDVAAGETLRFTAAGALRYNGREVLPDGIARGWLDMIKAFPVTDGKRGALVGRVGESATNRPFLIGPKGERRVPVKGRLFLGINQAPTDGADGAFTVKLERVAPVATAAKAQLPLVKMTDEQLNSVPVRVGDKDGTPGDRVNFFIVGSEVQVVAALQAGDWVTVDRSIKDTILRGALASFSKQAYLTIPMSELYLFDRPQDYGWAHADPLMVVAARHHFRIWRAPFKVGGRTVWAGAGTHDVGFDKDQRNGKITHKIDPETDKERDFIGQSLHDTGMVAAREYMTVKNPLLKAKTAHGQEFVSDGRTLIIYMENDEQDSSEVFSDTFCSVLVQNNPDTGSWGGCQDWVQKPGKSDVKLGPVTKEYRVLVVPGFMSSCFAESPAFDEGIRSLRKQYGVTAELLQVGNDAAEVNAKEIAKYVNESWKTDQRKWILVGYSKGTPDIQEALAREGIADKVAAFVSVAGASGGSPIADAMPGQADRWIQQFKFKTCRGDMSSGFKSLSKAARQAFLASFPNPMVPTYSVVAASSKENTSKALLQTWMLMNSFDPIHDGQLTRQVAIVPGSKYLGVAKGDHFAVALPFDKSPDSTIRSNMDKTRFPRAALLETIVRIVQADLAKTDVVQQ
;
A
#
# COMPACT_ATOMS: atom_id res chain seq x y z
N MET A 1 10.00 57.46 -23.38
CA MET A 1 9.48 57.81 -22.05
C MET A 1 8.76 56.56 -21.50
N LYS A 2 9.46 55.76 -20.68
CA LYS A 2 8.96 54.53 -20.08
C LYS A 2 8.85 54.78 -18.58
N ARG A 3 7.66 54.64 -18.02
CA ARG A 3 7.43 54.68 -16.57
C ARG A 3 7.51 53.24 -16.04
N ILE A 4 8.50 52.98 -15.21
CA ILE A 4 8.67 51.79 -14.42
C ILE A 4 7.96 52.04 -13.07
N TRP A 5 7.04 51.16 -12.70
CA TRP A 5 6.42 51.15 -11.38
C TRP A 5 7.23 50.25 -10.42
N TRP A 6 7.70 50.86 -9.35
CA TRP A 6 8.30 50.17 -8.20
C TRP A 6 7.18 49.71 -7.26
N MET A 7 7.12 48.43 -6.98
CA MET A 7 6.37 47.91 -5.85
C MET A 7 7.29 47.82 -4.63
N GLY A 8 7.03 48.69 -3.64
CA GLY A 8 7.75 48.70 -2.36
C GLY A 8 7.37 47.50 -1.51
N LEU A 9 8.37 46.74 -1.06
CA LEU A 9 8.26 45.74 0.00
C LEU A 9 8.12 46.46 1.34
N VAL A 10 6.97 46.31 1.97
CA VAL A 10 6.75 46.68 3.38
C VAL A 10 7.29 45.55 4.24
N TRP A 11 8.39 45.78 4.93
CA TRP A 11 8.87 44.96 6.02
C TRP A 11 8.02 45.20 7.28
N GLY A 12 7.04 44.34 7.55
CA GLY A 12 6.32 44.31 8.81
C GLY A 12 7.11 43.45 9.82
N GLY A 13 7.37 44.04 10.99
CA GLY A 13 8.15 43.44 12.06
C GLY A 13 7.62 42.08 12.49
N MET A 14 8.51 41.12 12.55
CA MET A 14 8.30 39.79 13.09
C MET A 14 8.28 39.89 14.62
N MET A 15 7.10 39.90 15.24
CA MET A 15 6.97 39.60 16.67
C MET A 15 7.42 38.14 16.88
N LEU A 16 8.41 37.98 17.72
CA LEU A 16 8.84 36.69 18.26
C LEU A 16 7.67 36.07 19.03
N ALA A 17 6.90 35.23 18.39
CA ALA A 17 5.96 34.35 19.07
C ALA A 17 6.79 33.35 19.87
N GLN A 18 6.66 33.38 21.20
CA GLN A 18 7.18 32.36 22.09
C GLN A 18 6.58 31.03 21.67
N THR A 19 7.44 30.05 21.37
CA THR A 19 7.09 28.67 21.11
C THR A 19 6.29 28.11 22.28
N PRO A 20 5.07 27.58 22.07
CA PRO A 20 4.43 26.82 23.12
C PRO A 20 5.28 25.58 23.40
N ALA A 21 5.64 25.38 24.66
CA ALA A 21 6.32 24.18 25.12
C ALA A 21 5.55 22.95 24.65
N SER A 22 6.27 21.96 24.09
CA SER A 22 5.73 20.68 23.63
C SER A 22 4.97 20.02 24.78
N ARG A 23 3.64 19.94 24.70
CA ARG A 23 2.81 19.19 25.64
C ARG A 23 2.87 17.68 25.33
N TYR A 24 4.03 17.12 25.40
CA TYR A 24 4.23 15.66 25.47
C TYR A 24 4.52 15.21 26.91
N ASP A 25 3.97 15.90 27.89
CA ASP A 25 3.95 15.41 29.28
C ASP A 25 2.91 14.29 29.35
N ALA A 26 3.36 13.15 29.85
CA ALA A 26 2.54 11.99 30.12
C ALA A 26 1.35 12.34 30.99
N VAL A 27 0.18 12.51 30.42
CA VAL A 27 -1.06 12.64 31.16
C VAL A 27 -1.32 11.27 31.79
N LYS A 28 -1.20 11.20 33.15
CA LYS A 28 -1.68 10.06 33.93
C LYS A 28 -3.15 9.81 33.57
N PRO A 29 -3.55 8.58 33.22
CA PRO A 29 -4.94 8.29 32.92
C PRO A 29 -5.79 8.54 34.17
N ALA A 30 -6.77 9.42 34.06
CA ALA A 30 -7.85 9.52 35.02
C ALA A 30 -8.68 8.24 34.90
N SER A 31 -8.56 7.37 35.89
CA SER A 31 -9.37 6.17 36.04
C SER A 31 -10.81 6.55 36.36
N THR A 32 -11.65 6.67 35.35
CA THR A 32 -13.11 6.53 35.55
C THR A 32 -13.50 5.14 35.06
N ALA A 33 -14.08 4.36 35.98
CA ALA A 33 -14.54 3.00 35.73
C ALA A 33 -15.45 2.97 34.49
N ALA A 34 -15.00 2.35 33.41
CA ALA A 34 -15.76 2.20 32.19
C ALA A 34 -16.80 1.10 32.37
N THR A 35 -18.06 1.45 32.18
CA THR A 35 -19.14 0.49 32.02
C THR A 35 -18.93 -0.20 30.67
N ALA A 36 -18.55 -1.48 30.70
CA ALA A 36 -18.41 -2.27 29.49
C ALA A 36 -19.77 -2.37 28.81
N ALA A 37 -19.92 -1.72 27.66
CA ALA A 37 -21.11 -1.89 26.81
C ALA A 37 -21.20 -3.36 26.37
N PRO A 38 -22.41 -3.95 26.32
CA PRO A 38 -22.56 -5.37 25.98
C PRO A 38 -22.05 -5.68 24.58
N LYS A 39 -21.32 -6.78 24.44
CA LYS A 39 -20.91 -7.33 23.14
C LYS A 39 -22.18 -7.73 22.37
N GLY A 40 -22.41 -7.14 21.19
CA GLY A 40 -23.52 -7.48 20.30
C GLY A 40 -24.75 -6.60 20.40
N GLY A 41 -24.64 -5.35 20.88
CA GLY A 41 -25.75 -4.39 20.95
C GLY A 41 -25.52 -3.14 20.09
N THR A 42 -26.63 -2.46 19.73
CA THR A 42 -26.56 -1.12 19.14
C THR A 42 -26.51 -0.09 20.26
N VAL A 43 -25.56 0.84 20.17
CA VAL A 43 -25.43 1.96 21.11
C VAL A 43 -25.69 3.26 20.36
N GLU A 44 -26.47 4.16 20.96
CA GLU A 44 -26.69 5.49 20.41
C GLU A 44 -25.81 6.52 21.13
N LEU A 45 -25.11 7.33 20.36
CA LEU A 45 -24.11 8.29 20.84
C LEU A 45 -24.40 9.67 20.26
N THR A 46 -24.19 10.72 21.06
CA THR A 46 -24.30 12.10 20.61
C THR A 46 -22.91 12.70 20.41
N VAL A 47 -22.68 13.27 19.22
CA VAL A 47 -21.41 13.93 18.85
C VAL A 47 -21.69 15.42 18.64
N PRO A 48 -21.38 16.29 19.62
CA PRO A 48 -21.67 17.71 19.54
C PRO A 48 -20.71 18.44 18.60
N GLY A 49 -21.23 19.41 17.85
CA GLY A 49 -20.47 20.17 16.85
C GLY A 49 -19.42 21.13 17.44
N ASN A 50 -19.55 21.49 18.70
CA ASN A 50 -18.63 22.40 19.40
C ASN A 50 -17.36 21.73 19.95
N LYS A 51 -17.19 20.42 19.70
CA LYS A 51 -15.98 19.66 20.07
C LYS A 51 -15.40 18.97 18.85
N GLN A 52 -14.07 18.97 18.74
CA GLN A 52 -13.42 18.21 17.70
C GLN A 52 -13.52 16.69 17.94
N TRP A 53 -13.36 16.27 19.21
CA TRP A 53 -13.44 14.87 19.62
C TRP A 53 -14.34 14.68 20.84
N THR A 54 -15.11 13.61 20.83
CA THR A 54 -15.98 13.14 21.92
C THR A 54 -15.54 11.74 22.31
N ASP A 55 -15.16 11.54 23.58
CA ASP A 55 -14.94 10.19 24.14
C ASP A 55 -16.28 9.46 24.21
N THR A 56 -16.37 8.31 23.56
CA THR A 56 -17.60 7.49 23.56
C THR A 56 -17.77 6.65 24.82
N GLY A 57 -16.73 6.53 25.65
CA GLY A 57 -16.71 5.59 26.77
C GLY A 57 -16.58 4.12 26.35
N ILE A 58 -16.44 3.82 25.05
CA ILE A 58 -16.45 2.45 24.51
C ILE A 58 -15.02 2.01 24.20
N ASP A 59 -14.59 0.91 24.80
CA ASP A 59 -13.36 0.22 24.45
C ASP A 59 -13.65 -0.84 23.38
N VAL A 60 -12.87 -0.85 22.32
CA VAL A 60 -13.01 -1.75 21.18
C VAL A 60 -11.82 -2.70 21.10
N ALA A 61 -12.08 -3.91 20.58
CA ALA A 61 -11.06 -4.95 20.44
C ALA A 61 -10.46 -4.96 19.01
N ALA A 62 -9.21 -5.41 18.90
CA ALA A 62 -8.61 -5.67 17.59
C ALA A 62 -9.44 -6.71 16.80
N GLY A 63 -9.63 -6.46 15.51
CA GLY A 63 -10.43 -7.31 14.63
C GLY A 63 -11.95 -7.12 14.73
N GLU A 64 -12.44 -6.37 15.72
CA GLU A 64 -13.86 -6.01 15.84
C GLU A 64 -14.29 -5.12 14.66
N THR A 65 -15.51 -5.31 14.15
CA THR A 65 -16.08 -4.47 13.10
C THR A 65 -17.12 -3.55 13.70
N LEU A 66 -16.94 -2.25 13.49
CA LEU A 66 -17.85 -1.18 13.92
C LEU A 66 -18.67 -0.69 12.74
N ARG A 67 -20.00 -0.74 12.84
CA ARG A 67 -20.92 -0.17 11.86
C ARG A 67 -21.59 1.05 12.42
N PHE A 68 -21.56 2.13 11.66
CA PHE A 68 -22.08 3.42 12.06
C PHE A 68 -23.23 3.82 11.16
N THR A 69 -24.27 4.41 11.77
CA THR A 69 -25.33 5.14 11.05
C THR A 69 -25.52 6.45 11.78
N ALA A 70 -25.36 7.58 11.07
CA ALA A 70 -25.43 8.91 11.65
C ALA A 70 -26.54 9.74 11.03
N ALA A 71 -27.21 10.52 11.87
CA ALA A 71 -28.25 11.48 11.52
C ALA A 71 -28.06 12.79 12.29
N GLY A 72 -28.88 13.79 12.01
CA GLY A 72 -28.77 15.13 12.60
C GLY A 72 -27.97 16.09 11.72
N ALA A 73 -27.79 17.31 12.20
CA ALA A 73 -27.11 18.35 11.45
C ALA A 73 -26.30 19.27 12.37
N LEU A 74 -25.19 19.77 11.84
CA LEU A 74 -24.40 20.85 12.40
C LEU A 74 -24.74 22.17 11.71
N ARG A 75 -24.47 23.30 12.36
CA ARG A 75 -24.62 24.63 11.77
C ARG A 75 -23.35 25.45 11.94
N TYR A 76 -22.73 25.80 10.81
CA TYR A 76 -21.60 26.73 10.75
C TYR A 76 -22.12 28.07 10.21
N ASN A 77 -22.17 29.10 11.05
CA ASN A 77 -22.65 30.44 10.64
C ASN A 77 -24.00 30.39 9.91
N GLY A 78 -24.96 29.61 10.44
CA GLY A 78 -26.31 29.43 9.87
C GLY A 78 -26.43 28.43 8.72
N ARG A 79 -25.31 27.94 8.18
CA ARG A 79 -25.30 26.90 7.12
C ARG A 79 -25.38 25.52 7.73
N GLU A 80 -26.37 24.74 7.30
CA GLU A 80 -26.56 23.36 7.73
C GLU A 80 -25.56 22.41 7.06
N VAL A 81 -25.02 21.48 7.84
CA VAL A 81 -24.03 20.47 7.43
C VAL A 81 -24.45 19.11 7.97
N LEU A 82 -24.68 18.16 7.07
CA LEU A 82 -25.03 16.77 7.36
C LEU A 82 -23.76 15.94 7.67
N PRO A 83 -23.87 14.68 8.16
CA PRO A 83 -22.72 13.86 8.53
C PRO A 83 -21.70 13.58 7.40
N ASP A 84 -22.06 13.75 6.14
CA ASP A 84 -21.12 13.65 5.00
C ASP A 84 -20.24 14.91 4.81
N GLY A 85 -20.56 16.00 5.52
CA GLY A 85 -19.83 17.27 5.46
C GLY A 85 -20.07 18.07 4.17
N ILE A 86 -19.42 19.22 4.08
CA ILE A 86 -19.44 20.13 2.94
C ILE A 86 -18.05 20.28 2.31
N ALA A 87 -18.01 20.65 1.05
CA ALA A 87 -16.75 20.96 0.36
C ALA A 87 -15.96 22.02 1.14
N ARG A 88 -14.64 21.84 1.20
CA ARG A 88 -13.73 22.79 1.86
C ARG A 88 -13.62 24.08 1.05
N GLY A 89 -13.64 25.20 1.75
CA GLY A 89 -13.27 26.48 1.19
C GLY A 89 -11.75 26.65 1.09
N TRP A 90 -11.31 27.68 0.39
CA TRP A 90 -9.87 27.98 0.23
C TRP A 90 -9.16 28.23 1.56
N LEU A 91 -9.84 28.84 2.55
CA LEU A 91 -9.30 29.03 3.90
C LEU A 91 -9.15 27.73 4.70
N ASP A 92 -9.94 26.70 4.36
CA ASP A 92 -9.80 25.39 5.02
C ASP A 92 -8.55 24.65 4.56
N MET A 93 -7.92 25.07 3.46
CA MET A 93 -6.68 24.47 2.96
C MET A 93 -5.48 24.71 3.86
N ILE A 94 -5.52 25.77 4.69
CA ILE A 94 -4.46 26.11 5.65
C ILE A 94 -4.79 25.66 7.08
N LYS A 95 -5.92 25.01 7.30
CA LYS A 95 -6.36 24.52 8.62
C LYS A 95 -6.08 23.01 8.78
N ALA A 96 -5.73 22.62 10.01
CA ALA A 96 -5.59 21.22 10.40
C ALA A 96 -6.95 20.56 10.57
N PHE A 97 -7.21 19.54 9.78
CA PHE A 97 -8.38 18.70 9.91
C PHE A 97 -7.96 17.27 10.27
N PRO A 98 -8.70 16.57 11.14
CA PRO A 98 -8.41 15.18 11.50
C PRO A 98 -8.23 14.25 10.29
N VAL A 99 -9.13 14.35 9.30
CA VAL A 99 -9.02 13.63 8.03
C VAL A 99 -8.73 14.63 6.92
N THR A 100 -7.51 14.58 6.39
CA THR A 100 -6.98 15.59 5.45
C THR A 100 -7.79 15.67 4.15
N ASP A 101 -8.27 14.55 3.64
CA ASP A 101 -9.06 14.47 2.40
C ASP A 101 -10.58 14.48 2.66
N GLY A 102 -10.98 14.50 3.93
CA GLY A 102 -12.38 14.53 4.33
C GLY A 102 -13.01 15.92 4.15
N LYS A 103 -14.31 15.97 3.89
CA LYS A 103 -15.08 17.21 3.82
C LYS A 103 -15.14 17.89 5.20
N ARG A 104 -15.27 19.22 5.23
CA ARG A 104 -15.47 19.98 6.46
C ARG A 104 -16.80 19.60 7.12
N GLY A 105 -16.76 19.39 8.46
CA GLY A 105 -17.94 19.04 9.23
C GLY A 105 -18.39 17.58 9.08
N ALA A 106 -17.67 16.74 8.32
CA ALA A 106 -17.98 15.32 8.22
C ALA A 106 -17.78 14.60 9.56
N LEU A 107 -18.60 13.57 9.84
CA LEU A 107 -18.41 12.70 10.98
C LEU A 107 -17.16 11.82 10.77
N VAL A 108 -16.29 11.80 11.78
CA VAL A 108 -15.05 11.02 11.80
C VAL A 108 -14.91 10.21 13.08
N GLY A 109 -14.03 9.21 13.08
CA GLY A 109 -13.71 8.41 14.25
C GLY A 109 -12.21 8.20 14.40
N ARG A 110 -11.75 7.84 15.61
CA ARG A 110 -10.40 7.31 15.87
C ARG A 110 -10.43 6.30 17.01
N VAL A 111 -9.46 5.41 17.03
CA VAL A 111 -9.27 4.46 18.14
C VAL A 111 -7.97 4.80 18.86
N GLY A 112 -8.07 5.19 20.14
CA GLY A 112 -6.95 5.63 20.97
C GLY A 112 -6.75 7.15 20.97
N GLU A 113 -5.87 7.62 21.88
CA GLU A 113 -5.56 9.04 22.11
C GLU A 113 -4.21 9.47 21.57
N SER A 114 -3.37 8.50 21.16
CA SER A 114 -2.03 8.79 20.67
C SER A 114 -2.06 9.68 19.41
N ALA A 115 -1.06 10.53 19.27
CA ALA A 115 -0.84 11.33 18.05
C ALA A 115 -0.64 10.47 16.80
N THR A 116 -0.25 9.20 16.96
CA THR A 116 -0.09 8.22 15.90
C THR A 116 -1.40 7.51 15.50
N ASN A 117 -2.49 7.70 16.29
CA ASN A 117 -3.78 7.09 15.97
C ASN A 117 -4.41 7.79 14.76
N ARG A 118 -4.69 6.99 13.74
CA ARG A 118 -5.23 7.48 12.48
C ARG A 118 -6.74 7.72 12.56
N PRO A 119 -7.22 8.97 12.39
CA PRO A 119 -8.62 9.24 12.19
C PRO A 119 -9.14 8.65 10.87
N PHE A 120 -10.40 8.23 10.86
CA PHE A 120 -11.07 7.69 9.68
C PHE A 120 -12.42 8.37 9.44
N LEU A 121 -12.81 8.50 8.18
CA LEU A 121 -14.09 9.05 7.78
C LEU A 121 -15.21 8.03 8.07
N ILE A 122 -16.32 8.52 8.63
CA ILE A 122 -17.54 7.74 8.87
C ILE A 122 -18.66 8.20 7.93
N GLY A 123 -18.93 9.51 7.90
CA GLY A 123 -20.05 10.06 7.16
C GLY A 123 -21.43 9.64 7.71
N PRO A 124 -22.49 9.62 6.87
CA PRO A 124 -23.84 9.20 7.29
C PRO A 124 -23.96 7.69 7.53
N LYS A 125 -23.15 6.89 6.88
CA LYS A 125 -23.00 5.44 7.09
C LYS A 125 -21.54 5.05 6.86
N GLY A 126 -20.97 4.24 7.76
CA GLY A 126 -19.62 3.77 7.65
C GLY A 126 -19.42 2.42 8.34
N GLU A 127 -18.41 1.70 7.88
CA GLU A 127 -17.94 0.47 8.52
C GLU A 127 -16.42 0.57 8.73
N ARG A 128 -15.97 0.14 9.90
CA ARG A 128 -14.54 0.12 10.24
C ARG A 128 -14.18 -1.14 11.00
N ARG A 129 -13.23 -1.90 10.48
CA ARG A 129 -12.54 -2.93 11.25
C ARG A 129 -11.47 -2.29 12.10
N VAL A 130 -11.46 -2.60 13.40
CA VAL A 130 -10.53 -2.05 14.38
C VAL A 130 -9.16 -2.75 14.21
N PRO A 131 -8.08 -2.03 13.91
CA PRO A 131 -6.77 -2.64 13.73
C PRO A 131 -6.12 -3.04 15.06
N VAL A 132 -6.26 -2.22 16.11
CA VAL A 132 -5.72 -2.44 17.45
C VAL A 132 -6.78 -2.13 18.50
N LYS A 133 -6.69 -2.77 19.67
CA LYS A 133 -7.58 -2.45 20.79
C LYS A 133 -7.37 -1.01 21.28
N GLY A 134 -8.45 -0.34 21.68
CA GLY A 134 -8.34 1.01 22.26
C GLY A 134 -9.70 1.63 22.53
N ARG A 135 -9.68 2.86 23.07
CA ARG A 135 -10.86 3.70 23.31
C ARG A 135 -11.33 4.29 21.98
N LEU A 136 -12.62 4.17 21.67
CA LEU A 136 -13.25 4.79 20.52
C LEU A 136 -13.57 6.26 20.81
N PHE A 137 -13.16 7.14 19.92
CA PHE A 137 -13.56 8.54 19.88
C PHE A 137 -14.32 8.80 18.59
N LEU A 138 -15.41 9.56 18.68
CA LEU A 138 -16.10 10.14 17.53
C LEU A 138 -15.87 11.63 17.50
N GLY A 139 -15.87 12.22 16.31
CA GLY A 139 -15.54 13.63 16.17
C GLY A 139 -16.06 14.26 14.89
N ILE A 140 -15.78 15.55 14.78
CA ILE A 140 -16.11 16.37 13.63
C ILE A 140 -14.84 16.70 12.86
N ASN A 141 -14.86 16.54 11.56
CA ASN A 141 -13.73 16.90 10.69
C ASN A 141 -13.64 18.42 10.53
N GLN A 142 -13.13 19.06 11.58
CA GLN A 142 -12.96 20.52 11.67
C GLN A 142 -11.64 20.87 12.36
N ALA A 143 -11.17 22.10 12.19
CA ALA A 143 -9.99 22.56 12.90
C ALA A 143 -10.27 22.64 14.41
N PRO A 144 -9.23 22.53 15.29
CA PRO A 144 -9.41 22.61 16.75
C PRO A 144 -10.04 23.94 17.21
N THR A 145 -9.85 25.01 16.44
CA THR A 145 -10.40 26.35 16.71
C THR A 145 -11.79 26.57 16.14
N ASP A 146 -12.28 25.63 15.32
CA ASP A 146 -13.63 25.70 14.74
C ASP A 146 -14.64 25.07 15.70
N GLY A 147 -15.89 25.51 15.59
CA GLY A 147 -17.03 24.95 16.31
C GLY A 147 -18.31 25.15 15.50
N ALA A 148 -19.26 24.25 15.67
CA ALA A 148 -20.57 24.33 15.07
C ALA A 148 -21.65 24.13 16.14
N ASP A 149 -22.81 24.75 15.94
CA ASP A 149 -23.99 24.44 16.74
C ASP A 149 -24.61 23.12 16.26
N GLY A 150 -25.35 22.44 17.17
CA GLY A 150 -26.01 21.19 16.87
C GLY A 150 -25.16 19.96 17.19
N ALA A 151 -25.63 18.81 16.80
CA ALA A 151 -24.98 17.53 17.05
C ALA A 151 -25.39 16.48 16.01
N PHE A 152 -24.55 15.46 15.86
CA PHE A 152 -24.92 14.21 15.19
C PHE A 152 -25.37 13.18 16.23
N THR A 153 -26.42 12.43 15.91
CA THR A 153 -26.81 11.20 16.61
C THR A 153 -26.26 10.02 15.83
N VAL A 154 -25.42 9.22 16.47
CA VAL A 154 -24.70 8.11 15.84
C VAL A 154 -25.15 6.80 16.48
N LYS A 155 -25.71 5.90 15.67
CA LYS A 155 -25.96 4.51 16.05
C LYS A 155 -24.73 3.68 15.70
N LEU A 156 -24.15 3.04 16.72
CA LEU A 156 -23.01 2.15 16.60
C LEU A 156 -23.45 0.72 16.85
N GLU A 157 -23.29 -0.14 15.85
CA GLU A 157 -23.41 -1.59 15.96
C GLU A 157 -22.02 -2.22 16.06
N ARG A 158 -21.83 -3.11 17.02
CA ARG A 158 -20.56 -3.82 17.24
C ARG A 158 -20.70 -5.25 16.76
N VAL A 159 -19.91 -5.61 15.75
CA VAL A 159 -19.84 -6.98 15.22
C VAL A 159 -18.55 -7.62 15.74
N ALA A 160 -18.70 -8.68 16.52
CA ALA A 160 -17.56 -9.41 17.06
C ALA A 160 -16.63 -9.90 15.92
N PRO A 161 -15.32 -10.01 16.19
CA PRO A 161 -14.41 -10.59 15.21
C PRO A 161 -14.94 -11.95 14.77
N VAL A 162 -15.08 -12.16 13.47
CA VAL A 162 -15.28 -13.52 12.96
C VAL A 162 -14.06 -14.31 13.40
N ALA A 163 -14.27 -15.44 14.08
CA ALA A 163 -13.20 -16.36 14.41
C ALA A 163 -12.65 -16.92 13.07
N THR A 164 -11.74 -16.19 12.46
CA THR A 164 -10.86 -16.78 11.45
C THR A 164 -10.09 -17.86 12.18
N ALA A 165 -10.07 -19.08 11.63
CA ALA A 165 -9.25 -20.16 12.16
C ALA A 165 -7.88 -19.56 12.52
N ALA A 166 -7.49 -19.68 13.79
CA ALA A 166 -6.28 -19.06 14.29
C ALA A 166 -5.15 -19.53 13.38
N LYS A 167 -4.62 -18.62 12.55
CA LYS A 167 -3.39 -18.89 11.81
C LYS A 167 -2.39 -19.33 12.85
N ALA A 168 -1.83 -20.53 12.70
CA ALA A 168 -0.78 -20.99 13.58
C ALA A 168 0.31 -19.91 13.57
N GLN A 169 0.43 -19.16 14.65
CA GLN A 169 1.48 -18.16 14.78
C GLN A 169 2.79 -18.94 14.91
N LEU A 170 3.63 -18.87 13.89
CA LEU A 170 4.98 -19.40 13.98
C LEU A 170 5.72 -18.73 15.14
N PRO A 171 6.54 -19.46 15.89
CA PRO A 171 7.29 -18.89 17.00
C PRO A 171 8.09 -17.66 16.55
N LEU A 172 7.97 -16.56 17.29
CA LEU A 172 8.71 -15.35 17.00
C LEU A 172 10.20 -15.56 17.28
N VAL A 173 11.00 -15.63 16.23
CA VAL A 173 12.47 -15.64 16.35
C VAL A 173 12.94 -14.22 16.57
N LYS A 174 13.67 -13.98 17.66
CA LYS A 174 14.17 -12.68 18.06
C LYS A 174 15.57 -12.42 17.51
N MET A 175 15.89 -11.13 17.31
CA MET A 175 17.24 -10.67 17.00
C MET A 175 18.17 -10.96 18.18
N THR A 176 19.40 -11.37 17.90
CA THR A 176 20.41 -11.61 18.93
C THR A 176 21.27 -10.35 19.15
N ASP A 177 21.95 -10.29 20.32
CA ASP A 177 22.92 -9.22 20.61
C ASP A 177 24.08 -9.19 19.59
N GLU A 178 24.50 -10.35 19.09
CA GLU A 178 25.54 -10.45 18.07
C GLU A 178 25.07 -9.82 16.76
N GLN A 179 23.85 -10.11 16.31
CA GLN A 179 23.27 -9.51 15.11
C GLN A 179 23.10 -8.01 15.27
N LEU A 180 22.61 -7.54 16.42
CA LEU A 180 22.50 -6.11 16.71
C LEU A 180 23.87 -5.41 16.64
N ASN A 181 24.89 -6.00 17.26
CA ASN A 181 26.23 -5.42 17.32
C ASN A 181 27.04 -5.54 16.00
N SER A 182 26.57 -6.32 15.04
CA SER A 182 27.17 -6.40 13.70
C SER A 182 26.82 -5.21 12.80
N VAL A 183 25.84 -4.37 13.20
CA VAL A 183 25.40 -3.20 12.43
C VAL A 183 26.13 -1.94 12.92
N PRO A 184 26.65 -1.09 12.03
CA PRO A 184 27.20 0.20 12.41
C PRO A 184 26.20 1.04 13.20
N VAL A 185 26.64 1.66 14.30
CA VAL A 185 25.76 2.46 15.18
C VAL A 185 25.29 3.74 14.52
N ARG A 186 25.96 4.20 13.46
CA ARG A 186 25.65 5.42 12.71
C ARG A 186 25.67 5.16 11.20
N VAL A 187 24.85 5.93 10.51
CA VAL A 187 24.95 6.09 9.06
C VAL A 187 26.04 7.10 8.71
N GLY A 188 26.49 7.10 7.47
CA GLY A 188 27.44 8.10 6.93
C GLY A 188 26.84 8.89 5.79
N ASP A 189 27.42 10.04 5.45
CA ASP A 189 27.19 10.68 4.16
C ASP A 189 28.09 10.03 3.07
N LYS A 190 27.98 10.50 1.83
CA LYS A 190 28.78 9.98 0.70
C LYS A 190 30.30 10.10 0.89
N ASP A 191 30.74 11.02 1.76
CA ASP A 191 32.15 11.28 2.05
C ASP A 191 32.61 10.52 3.32
N GLY A 192 31.75 9.68 3.89
CA GLY A 192 32.00 8.88 5.09
C GLY A 192 31.86 9.67 6.40
N THR A 193 31.38 10.92 6.36
CA THR A 193 31.15 11.70 7.60
C THR A 193 30.02 11.04 8.40
N PRO A 194 30.26 10.72 9.71
CA PRO A 194 29.23 10.08 10.52
C PRO A 194 27.98 10.96 10.68
N GLY A 195 26.83 10.41 10.32
CA GLY A 195 25.51 11.04 10.35
C GLY A 195 24.66 10.63 11.54
N ASP A 196 23.40 10.33 11.26
CA ASP A 196 22.39 9.99 12.25
C ASP A 196 22.67 8.61 12.89
N ARG A 197 22.07 8.40 14.06
CA ARG A 197 22.14 7.11 14.75
C ARG A 197 21.19 6.11 14.10
N VAL A 198 21.61 4.85 13.95
CA VAL A 198 20.72 3.72 13.71
C VAL A 198 19.94 3.44 14.98
N ASN A 199 18.68 3.84 15.06
CA ASN A 199 17.90 3.85 16.31
C ASN A 199 16.74 2.85 16.32
N PHE A 200 16.43 2.19 15.18
CA PHE A 200 15.45 1.10 15.15
C PHE A 200 15.76 0.04 14.09
N PHE A 201 15.14 -1.11 14.22
CA PHE A 201 15.11 -2.19 13.23
C PHE A 201 13.69 -2.66 13.00
N ILE A 202 13.40 -3.11 11.78
CA ILE A 202 12.14 -3.80 11.44
C ILE A 202 12.50 -5.19 10.92
N VAL A 203 11.89 -6.23 11.50
CA VAL A 203 12.03 -7.63 11.07
C VAL A 203 10.76 -8.05 10.36
N GLY A 204 10.82 -8.15 9.03
CA GLY A 204 9.67 -8.45 8.19
C GLY A 204 10.01 -8.42 6.70
N SER A 205 9.15 -9.00 5.88
CA SER A 205 9.30 -8.90 4.43
C SER A 205 9.15 -7.45 3.96
N GLU A 206 9.72 -7.14 2.82
CA GLU A 206 9.60 -5.80 2.21
C GLU A 206 8.14 -5.38 2.04
N VAL A 207 7.30 -6.31 1.61
CA VAL A 207 5.86 -6.07 1.40
C VAL A 207 5.15 -5.72 2.71
N GLN A 208 5.44 -6.46 3.79
CA GLN A 208 4.87 -6.18 5.10
C GLN A 208 5.28 -4.81 5.63
N VAL A 209 6.57 -4.50 5.53
CA VAL A 209 7.13 -3.23 6.00
C VAL A 209 6.52 -2.06 5.23
N VAL A 210 6.48 -2.15 3.90
CA VAL A 210 5.89 -1.11 3.05
C VAL A 210 4.39 -0.95 3.34
N ALA A 211 3.65 -2.06 3.43
CA ALA A 211 2.21 -2.02 3.72
C ALA A 211 1.92 -1.40 5.09
N ALA A 212 2.69 -1.74 6.13
CA ALA A 212 2.52 -1.19 7.47
C ALA A 212 2.85 0.32 7.51
N LEU A 213 3.94 0.73 6.86
CA LEU A 213 4.31 2.14 6.79
C LEU A 213 3.22 2.98 6.11
N GLN A 214 2.67 2.49 5.01
CA GLN A 214 1.57 3.16 4.32
C GLN A 214 0.27 3.17 5.12
N ALA A 215 -0.05 2.07 5.80
CA ALA A 215 -1.17 2.02 6.72
C ALA A 215 -1.00 3.01 7.89
N GLY A 216 0.25 3.33 8.26
CA GLY A 216 0.63 4.34 9.24
C GLY A 216 0.78 5.76 8.68
N ASP A 217 0.31 6.05 7.46
CA ASP A 217 0.39 7.35 6.77
C ASP A 217 1.82 7.83 6.43
N TRP A 218 2.79 6.91 6.46
CA TRP A 218 4.12 7.22 5.95
C TRP A 218 4.11 7.23 4.42
N VAL A 219 4.75 8.23 3.83
CA VAL A 219 4.90 8.37 2.38
C VAL A 219 6.36 8.23 1.98
N THR A 220 6.63 7.62 0.84
CA THR A 220 7.99 7.54 0.29
C THR A 220 8.47 8.91 -0.15
N VAL A 221 9.74 9.20 0.14
CA VAL A 221 10.39 10.45 -0.24
C VAL A 221 11.11 10.29 -1.57
N ASP A 222 11.04 11.30 -2.42
CA ASP A 222 11.70 11.32 -3.71
C ASP A 222 13.23 11.23 -3.57
N ARG A 223 13.86 10.47 -4.48
CA ARG A 223 15.32 10.31 -4.52
C ARG A 223 16.04 11.46 -5.24
N SER A 224 15.32 12.25 -6.03
CA SER A 224 15.93 13.33 -6.81
C SER A 224 15.05 14.57 -6.94
N ILE A 225 15.71 15.73 -7.15
CA ILE A 225 15.03 17.01 -7.42
C ILE A 225 14.21 16.93 -8.72
N LYS A 226 14.63 16.14 -9.71
CA LYS A 226 13.89 15.97 -10.97
C LYS A 226 12.55 15.29 -10.75
N ASP A 227 12.51 14.29 -9.88
CA ASP A 227 11.27 13.60 -9.51
C ASP A 227 10.33 14.54 -8.75
N THR A 228 10.87 15.40 -7.89
CA THR A 228 10.10 16.43 -7.16
C THR A 228 9.50 17.48 -8.09
N ILE A 229 10.24 17.95 -9.10
CA ILE A 229 9.74 18.92 -10.10
C ILE A 229 8.62 18.29 -10.91
N LEU A 230 8.77 17.04 -11.34
CA LEU A 230 7.73 16.32 -12.07
C LEU A 230 6.46 16.14 -11.22
N ARG A 231 6.59 15.74 -9.96
CA ARG A 231 5.47 15.67 -9.02
C ARG A 231 4.85 17.03 -8.75
N GLY A 232 5.67 18.07 -8.56
CA GLY A 232 5.20 19.44 -8.35
C GLY A 232 4.38 19.97 -9.52
N ALA A 233 4.78 19.69 -10.75
CA ALA A 233 4.03 20.04 -11.95
C ALA A 233 2.70 19.28 -12.08
N LEU A 234 2.66 18.00 -11.66
CA LEU A 234 1.47 17.16 -11.66
C LEU A 234 0.58 17.42 -10.44
N ALA A 235 1.17 17.83 -9.32
CA ALA A 235 0.52 18.04 -8.02
C ALA A 235 0.19 19.51 -7.73
N SER A 236 0.35 20.43 -8.67
CA SER A 236 -0.12 21.81 -8.52
C SER A 236 -1.63 21.91 -8.17
N PHE A 237 -2.31 20.78 -8.08
CA PHE A 237 -3.69 20.62 -7.67
C PHE A 237 -3.89 19.76 -6.39
N SER A 238 -2.85 19.25 -5.73
CA SER A 238 -3.02 18.46 -4.49
C SER A 238 -1.91 18.72 -3.45
N LYS A 239 -2.29 18.69 -2.16
CA LYS A 239 -1.41 18.93 -1.00
C LYS A 239 -0.28 17.87 -0.83
N GLN A 240 -0.26 16.78 -1.58
CA GLN A 240 0.73 15.71 -1.45
C GLN A 240 2.14 16.09 -1.95
N ALA A 241 2.27 17.16 -2.74
CA ALA A 241 3.56 17.60 -3.30
C ALA A 241 4.61 18.00 -2.26
N TYR A 242 4.18 18.49 -1.09
CA TYR A 242 5.09 18.92 -0.03
C TYR A 242 5.68 17.80 0.81
N LEU A 243 5.04 16.62 0.84
CA LEU A 243 5.47 15.49 1.66
C LEU A 243 6.71 14.78 1.11
N THR A 244 6.99 14.96 -0.17
CA THR A 244 8.03 14.22 -0.88
C THR A 244 9.31 15.02 -1.14
N ILE A 245 9.55 16.09 -0.35
CA ILE A 245 10.79 16.88 -0.46
C ILE A 245 12.00 15.94 -0.34
N PRO A 246 12.94 15.95 -1.30
CA PRO A 246 14.07 15.06 -1.31
C PRO A 246 14.88 15.12 -0.02
N MET A 247 15.26 13.96 0.48
CA MET A 247 16.22 13.82 1.56
C MET A 247 17.60 13.54 0.97
N SER A 248 18.67 14.03 1.62
CA SER A 248 20.03 13.68 1.26
C SER A 248 20.24 12.16 1.33
N GLU A 249 21.04 11.62 0.42
CA GLU A 249 21.47 10.23 0.49
C GLU A 249 22.38 10.02 1.69
N LEU A 250 22.09 8.98 2.46
CA LEU A 250 22.95 8.49 3.53
C LEU A 250 23.31 7.03 3.26
N TYR A 251 24.42 6.59 3.83
CA TYR A 251 25.04 5.31 3.54
C TYR A 251 25.11 4.45 4.80
N LEU A 252 24.76 3.18 4.65
CA LEU A 252 24.96 2.11 5.63
C LEU A 252 25.25 0.83 4.85
N PHE A 253 26.15 -0.02 5.35
CA PHE A 253 26.62 -1.21 4.61
C PHE A 253 27.23 -0.86 3.23
N ASP A 254 27.96 0.26 3.15
CA ASP A 254 28.64 0.78 1.93
C ASP A 254 27.71 1.04 0.74
N ARG A 255 26.45 1.31 1.01
CA ARG A 255 25.43 1.59 -0.02
C ARG A 255 24.40 2.61 0.46
N PRO A 256 23.76 3.35 -0.47
CA PRO A 256 22.69 4.27 -0.13
C PRO A 256 21.46 3.54 0.44
N GLN A 257 20.56 4.28 1.10
CA GLN A 257 19.33 3.75 1.64
C GLN A 257 18.46 3.07 0.57
N ASP A 258 17.75 2.01 0.96
CA ASP A 258 16.74 1.37 0.11
C ASP A 258 15.49 2.26 0.00
N TYR A 259 15.06 2.84 1.13
CA TYR A 259 13.89 3.72 1.21
C TYR A 259 14.12 4.91 2.13
N GLY A 260 13.51 6.05 1.76
CA GLY A 260 13.25 7.17 2.63
C GLY A 260 11.75 7.32 2.85
N TRP A 261 11.36 7.60 4.07
CA TRP A 261 9.96 7.76 4.46
C TRP A 261 9.76 9.05 5.23
N ALA A 262 8.63 9.71 5.01
CA ALA A 262 8.23 10.89 5.76
C ALA A 262 6.77 10.78 6.20
N HIS A 263 6.49 11.32 7.37
CA HIS A 263 5.15 11.50 7.91
C HIS A 263 4.99 12.96 8.28
N ALA A 264 3.97 13.63 7.77
CA ALA A 264 3.80 15.06 7.98
C ALA A 264 2.78 15.35 9.05
N ASP A 265 3.10 16.35 9.86
CA ASP A 265 2.05 17.11 10.55
C ASP A 265 1.26 17.92 9.51
N PRO A 266 -0.08 17.80 9.45
CA PRO A 266 -0.93 18.48 8.48
C PRO A 266 -0.78 20.01 8.45
N LEU A 267 -0.25 20.62 9.53
CA LEU A 267 -0.12 22.07 9.68
C LEU A 267 1.28 22.63 9.38
N MET A 268 2.33 21.81 9.48
CA MET A 268 3.72 22.29 9.53
C MET A 268 4.63 21.58 8.51
N VAL A 269 4.10 21.15 7.40
CA VAL A 269 4.73 20.27 6.40
C VAL A 269 6.13 20.73 5.91
N VAL A 270 6.42 22.00 5.94
CA VAL A 270 7.71 22.54 5.47
C VAL A 270 8.73 22.67 6.60
N ALA A 271 8.29 22.80 7.85
CA ALA A 271 9.15 23.10 9.00
C ALA A 271 9.21 21.96 10.02
N ALA A 272 8.24 21.04 10.04
CA ALA A 272 8.19 19.92 10.96
C ALA A 272 7.72 18.66 10.25
N ARG A 273 8.57 17.65 10.15
CA ARG A 273 8.19 16.35 9.60
C ARG A 273 8.96 15.24 10.29
N HIS A 274 8.27 14.18 10.60
CA HIS A 274 8.86 12.92 10.97
C HIS A 274 9.48 12.28 9.73
N HIS A 275 10.71 11.80 9.80
CA HIS A 275 11.31 11.13 8.66
C HIS A 275 12.38 10.13 9.08
N PHE A 276 12.55 9.09 8.26
CA PHE A 276 13.59 8.10 8.45
C PHE A 276 14.04 7.48 7.13
N ARG A 277 15.16 6.79 7.21
CA ARG A 277 15.70 5.97 6.12
C ARG A 277 15.87 4.55 6.61
N ILE A 278 15.71 3.57 5.72
CA ILE A 278 15.93 2.16 6.01
C ILE A 278 16.85 1.51 4.98
N TRP A 279 17.64 0.56 5.48
CA TRP A 279 18.57 -0.27 4.73
C TRP A 279 18.28 -1.74 5.03
N ARG A 280 18.23 -2.57 4.01
CA ARG A 280 18.21 -4.03 4.19
C ARG A 280 19.54 -4.48 4.79
N ALA A 281 19.51 -5.10 5.95
CA ALA A 281 20.70 -5.67 6.57
C ALA A 281 21.21 -6.89 5.78
N PRO A 282 22.51 -7.20 5.85
CA PRO A 282 23.11 -8.35 5.15
C PRO A 282 22.79 -9.70 5.80
N PHE A 283 21.96 -9.71 6.84
CA PHE A 283 21.55 -10.92 7.57
C PHE A 283 20.02 -10.99 7.73
N LYS A 284 19.54 -12.16 8.14
CA LYS A 284 18.12 -12.43 8.41
C LYS A 284 17.93 -12.85 9.86
N VAL A 285 16.72 -12.65 10.41
CA VAL A 285 16.29 -13.12 11.73
C VAL A 285 15.14 -14.11 11.52
N GLY A 286 15.34 -15.37 11.88
CA GLY A 286 14.35 -16.44 11.64
C GLY A 286 13.95 -16.58 10.16
N GLY A 287 14.89 -16.38 9.24
CA GLY A 287 14.64 -16.39 7.79
C GLY A 287 14.02 -15.10 7.24
N ARG A 288 13.64 -14.14 8.09
CA ARG A 288 12.98 -12.88 7.72
C ARG A 288 14.00 -11.77 7.46
N THR A 289 13.72 -10.91 6.49
CA THR A 289 14.53 -9.72 6.19
C THR A 289 14.58 -8.78 7.38
N VAL A 290 15.73 -8.18 7.60
CA VAL A 290 15.95 -7.15 8.63
C VAL A 290 16.22 -5.81 7.94
N TRP A 291 15.57 -4.77 8.42
CA TRP A 291 15.73 -3.40 7.95
C TRP A 291 16.30 -2.55 9.09
N ALA A 292 17.52 -2.05 8.91
CA ALA A 292 18.12 -1.09 9.84
C ALA A 292 17.60 0.31 9.53
N GLY A 293 17.21 1.07 10.54
CA GLY A 293 16.58 2.36 10.38
C GLY A 293 17.27 3.48 11.15
N ALA A 294 17.33 4.67 10.53
CA ALA A 294 17.77 5.93 11.16
C ALA A 294 16.67 6.97 11.00
N GLY A 295 16.02 7.33 12.10
CA GLY A 295 14.90 8.27 12.16
C GLY A 295 15.24 9.53 12.93
N THR A 296 14.80 10.68 12.42
CA THR A 296 14.93 12.00 13.01
C THR A 296 13.67 12.83 12.74
N HIS A 297 13.35 13.76 13.64
CA HIS A 297 12.23 14.68 13.50
C HIS A 297 12.73 16.08 13.17
N ASP A 298 12.32 16.65 12.04
CA ASP A 298 12.60 18.05 11.70
C ASP A 298 11.67 18.98 12.50
N VAL A 299 12.25 19.96 13.19
CA VAL A 299 11.52 20.93 14.02
C VAL A 299 11.69 22.38 13.56
N GLY A 300 12.29 22.58 12.38
CA GLY A 300 12.51 23.91 11.81
C GLY A 300 13.65 23.94 10.82
N PHE A 301 14.25 25.10 10.64
CA PHE A 301 15.41 25.33 9.77
C PHE A 301 16.62 25.80 10.57
N ASP A 302 17.82 25.44 10.11
CA ASP A 302 19.10 25.81 10.67
C ASP A 302 20.14 26.00 9.54
N LYS A 303 21.37 26.33 9.88
CA LYS A 303 22.48 26.39 8.96
C LYS A 303 23.38 25.16 9.11
N ASP A 304 23.68 24.52 8.00
CA ASP A 304 24.73 23.48 7.96
C ASP A 304 26.08 24.11 8.39
N GLN A 305 26.62 23.61 9.50
CA GLN A 305 27.84 24.15 10.09
C GLN A 305 29.09 23.98 9.20
N ARG A 306 29.01 23.13 8.15
CA ARG A 306 30.13 22.87 7.21
C ARG A 306 30.20 23.90 6.08
N ASN A 307 29.04 24.37 5.59
CA ASN A 307 28.95 25.18 4.36
C ASN A 307 28.02 26.40 4.47
N GLY A 308 27.36 26.60 5.62
CA GLY A 308 26.48 27.73 5.89
C GLY A 308 25.13 27.72 5.12
N LYS A 309 24.84 26.67 4.34
CA LYS A 309 23.58 26.53 3.62
C LYS A 309 22.43 26.22 4.59
N ILE A 310 21.22 26.62 4.20
CA ILE A 310 20.02 26.29 4.97
C ILE A 310 19.82 24.76 4.93
N THR A 311 19.63 24.17 6.09
CA THR A 311 19.27 22.78 6.31
C THR A 311 18.12 22.68 7.31
N HIS A 312 17.51 21.50 7.45
CA HIS A 312 16.51 21.26 8.49
C HIS A 312 17.16 21.18 9.87
N LYS A 313 16.47 21.72 10.88
CA LYS A 313 16.84 21.56 12.29
C LYS A 313 16.15 20.32 12.84
N ILE A 314 16.91 19.37 13.37
CA ILE A 314 16.35 18.18 13.99
C ILE A 314 16.02 18.40 15.47
N ASP A 315 15.04 17.65 16.01
CA ASP A 315 14.84 17.50 17.44
C ASP A 315 16.07 16.78 18.00
N PRO A 316 16.79 17.35 18.98
CA PRO A 316 17.96 16.71 19.56
C PRO A 316 17.63 15.40 20.29
N GLU A 317 16.42 15.18 20.75
CA GLU A 317 15.99 13.94 21.44
C GLU A 317 15.52 12.89 20.40
N THR A 318 16.47 12.25 19.70
CA THR A 318 16.19 11.32 18.59
C THR A 318 15.40 10.07 19.00
N ASP A 319 15.34 9.77 20.31
CA ASP A 319 14.56 8.66 20.83
C ASP A 319 13.05 8.89 20.72
N LYS A 320 12.60 10.14 20.75
CA LYS A 320 11.18 10.48 20.52
C LYS A 320 10.73 10.04 19.13
N GLU A 321 11.58 10.27 18.11
CA GLU A 321 11.27 9.84 16.74
C GLU A 321 11.29 8.33 16.62
N ARG A 322 12.28 7.64 17.22
CA ARG A 322 12.31 6.18 17.30
C ARG A 322 10.99 5.62 17.85
N ASP A 323 10.52 6.19 18.94
CA ASP A 323 9.33 5.74 19.65
C ASP A 323 8.05 6.08 18.86
N PHE A 324 8.01 7.24 18.18
CA PHE A 324 6.94 7.62 17.26
C PHE A 324 6.83 6.64 16.11
N ILE A 325 7.95 6.29 15.43
CA ILE A 325 7.98 5.30 14.36
C ILE A 325 7.43 3.95 14.85
N GLY A 326 7.93 3.48 16.00
CA GLY A 326 7.48 2.22 16.59
C GLY A 326 6.02 2.20 16.97
N GLN A 327 5.48 3.31 17.46
CA GLN A 327 4.07 3.42 17.82
C GLN A 327 3.18 3.52 16.58
N SER A 328 3.57 4.29 15.57
CA SER A 328 2.81 4.42 14.33
C SER A 328 2.65 3.07 13.60
N LEU A 329 3.72 2.27 13.56
CA LEU A 329 3.65 0.92 13.01
C LEU A 329 2.79 -0.02 13.85
N HIS A 330 2.91 0.03 15.19
CA HIS A 330 2.08 -0.76 16.08
C HIS A 330 0.57 -0.47 15.88
N ASP A 331 0.21 0.79 15.72
CA ASP A 331 -1.18 1.22 15.57
C ASP A 331 -1.84 0.74 14.25
N THR A 332 -1.04 0.23 13.33
CA THR A 332 -1.55 -0.43 12.12
C THR A 332 -2.15 -1.83 12.39
N GLY A 333 -1.80 -2.44 13.54
CA GLY A 333 -2.16 -3.82 13.86
C GLY A 333 -1.35 -4.89 13.12
N MET A 334 -0.25 -4.50 12.45
CA MET A 334 0.61 -5.41 11.67
C MET A 334 1.90 -5.78 12.39
N VAL A 335 2.07 -5.34 13.64
CA VAL A 335 3.26 -5.60 14.47
C VAL A 335 2.95 -6.67 15.50
N ALA A 336 3.69 -7.77 15.45
CA ALA A 336 3.57 -8.89 16.38
C ALA A 336 4.19 -8.58 17.75
N ALA A 337 5.36 -7.92 17.77
CA ALA A 337 6.06 -7.55 18.99
C ALA A 337 7.00 -6.37 18.78
N ARG A 338 7.34 -5.72 19.89
CA ARG A 338 8.37 -4.68 19.96
C ARG A 338 9.22 -4.92 21.20
N GLU A 339 10.53 -4.70 21.09
CA GLU A 339 11.43 -4.72 22.25
C GLU A 339 12.55 -3.71 22.06
N TYR A 340 13.15 -3.30 23.17
CA TYR A 340 14.34 -2.45 23.16
C TYR A 340 15.57 -3.29 23.48
N MET A 341 16.62 -3.11 22.66
CA MET A 341 17.93 -3.71 22.89
C MET A 341 18.98 -2.60 23.00
N THR A 342 20.09 -2.88 23.66
CA THR A 342 21.19 -1.92 23.82
C THR A 342 22.44 -2.48 23.14
N VAL A 343 23.06 -1.72 22.25
CA VAL A 343 24.33 -2.09 21.63
C VAL A 343 25.46 -2.07 22.66
N LYS A 344 26.52 -2.85 22.44
CA LYS A 344 27.65 -2.98 23.37
C LYS A 344 28.30 -1.63 23.72
N ASN A 345 28.37 -0.72 22.75
CA ASN A 345 28.91 0.64 22.93
C ASN A 345 27.83 1.66 22.52
N PRO A 346 26.90 2.01 23.41
CA PRO A 346 25.78 2.88 23.06
C PRO A 346 26.25 4.32 22.85
N LEU A 347 25.73 4.94 21.80
CA LEU A 347 25.99 6.35 21.49
C LEU A 347 24.92 7.22 22.20
N LEU A 348 25.33 7.89 23.30
CA LEU A 348 24.41 8.69 24.09
C LEU A 348 24.35 10.16 23.64
N LYS A 349 25.42 10.68 23.03
CA LYS A 349 25.49 12.05 22.52
C LYS A 349 26.44 12.10 21.31
N ALA A 350 26.03 12.78 20.24
CA ALA A 350 26.89 13.01 19.09
C ALA A 350 26.39 14.22 18.25
N LYS A 351 27.04 14.46 17.11
CA LYS A 351 26.62 15.44 16.12
C LYS A 351 26.25 14.73 14.82
N THR A 352 25.20 15.20 14.15
CA THR A 352 24.85 14.78 12.77
C THR A 352 25.95 15.19 11.78
N ALA A 353 25.88 14.72 10.56
CA ALA A 353 26.79 15.15 9.49
C ALA A 353 26.72 16.67 9.22
N HIS A 354 25.63 17.34 9.55
CA HIS A 354 25.46 18.81 9.45
C HIS A 354 25.91 19.58 10.69
N GLY A 355 26.44 18.88 11.71
CA GLY A 355 26.98 19.49 12.93
C GLY A 355 25.98 19.70 14.06
N GLN A 356 24.72 19.33 13.89
CA GLN A 356 23.67 19.46 14.92
C GLN A 356 23.84 18.38 16.00
N GLU A 357 23.79 18.78 17.26
CA GLU A 357 23.89 17.85 18.39
C GLU A 357 22.60 17.07 18.59
N PHE A 358 22.73 15.80 18.97
CA PHE A 358 21.63 14.95 19.43
C PHE A 358 22.02 14.13 20.65
N VAL A 359 21.00 13.71 21.38
CA VAL A 359 21.10 12.84 22.55
C VAL A 359 20.23 11.61 22.37
N SER A 360 20.59 10.53 23.08
CA SER A 360 19.88 9.27 23.06
C SER A 360 20.02 8.54 24.41
N ASP A 361 19.03 7.71 24.75
CA ASP A 361 19.08 6.77 25.87
C ASP A 361 19.96 5.53 25.58
N GLY A 362 20.49 5.42 24.37
CA GLY A 362 21.35 4.32 23.92
C GLY A 362 20.61 3.07 23.48
N ARG A 363 19.29 2.97 23.69
CA ARG A 363 18.48 1.82 23.29
C ARG A 363 18.08 1.89 21.81
N THR A 364 18.00 0.74 21.19
CA THR A 364 17.53 0.56 19.80
C THR A 364 16.22 -0.22 19.83
N LEU A 365 15.21 0.23 19.10
CA LEU A 365 13.91 -0.42 19.03
C LEU A 365 13.91 -1.49 17.95
N ILE A 366 13.52 -2.71 18.29
CA ILE A 366 13.31 -3.80 17.34
C ILE A 366 11.81 -4.02 17.16
N ILE A 367 11.34 -3.93 15.93
CA ILE A 367 9.93 -4.06 15.57
C ILE A 367 9.79 -5.35 14.77
N TYR A 368 9.05 -6.30 15.28
CA TYR A 368 8.75 -7.56 14.60
C TYR A 368 7.38 -7.46 13.95
N MET A 369 7.35 -7.54 12.61
CA MET A 369 6.09 -7.64 11.88
C MET A 369 5.41 -8.97 12.19
N GLU A 370 4.09 -9.07 12.00
CA GLU A 370 3.39 -10.34 12.13
C GLU A 370 4.05 -11.41 11.27
N ASN A 371 4.14 -12.63 11.83
CA ASN A 371 4.80 -13.72 11.14
C ASN A 371 3.76 -14.47 10.30
N ASP A 372 3.46 -13.93 9.14
CA ASP A 372 2.76 -14.63 8.09
C ASP A 372 3.78 -14.99 6.99
N GLU A 373 3.74 -16.22 6.51
CA GLU A 373 4.64 -16.78 5.47
C GLU A 373 4.40 -16.10 4.10
N GLN A 374 4.37 -14.78 4.03
CA GLN A 374 3.82 -14.11 2.84
C GLN A 374 4.87 -13.72 1.79
N ASP A 375 6.16 -13.73 2.10
CA ASP A 375 7.22 -13.49 1.11
C ASP A 375 7.73 -14.81 0.54
N SER A 376 7.10 -15.27 -0.51
CA SER A 376 7.53 -16.44 -1.28
C SER A 376 8.39 -16.10 -2.49
N SER A 377 8.97 -14.90 -2.52
CA SER A 377 9.69 -14.43 -3.72
C SER A 377 10.93 -15.24 -4.08
N GLU A 378 11.58 -15.89 -3.11
CA GLU A 378 12.66 -16.83 -3.40
C GLU A 378 12.10 -18.09 -4.07
N VAL A 379 11.03 -18.67 -3.51
CA VAL A 379 10.36 -19.85 -4.08
C VAL A 379 9.82 -19.53 -5.48
N PHE A 380 9.24 -18.35 -5.67
CA PHE A 380 8.75 -17.91 -6.97
C PHE A 380 9.88 -17.80 -7.98
N SER A 381 10.97 -17.14 -7.64
CA SER A 381 12.11 -16.99 -8.53
C SER A 381 12.78 -18.31 -8.87
N ASP A 382 13.01 -19.18 -7.88
CA ASP A 382 13.58 -20.50 -8.08
C ASP A 382 12.69 -21.38 -8.98
N THR A 383 11.38 -21.39 -8.72
CA THR A 383 10.43 -22.15 -9.55
C THR A 383 10.36 -21.60 -10.96
N PHE A 384 10.26 -20.27 -11.12
CA PHE A 384 10.20 -19.63 -12.44
C PHE A 384 11.46 -19.90 -13.26
N CYS A 385 12.63 -19.75 -12.66
CA CYS A 385 13.92 -19.99 -13.32
C CYS A 385 14.04 -21.46 -13.76
N SER A 386 13.62 -22.39 -12.89
CA SER A 386 13.65 -23.82 -13.21
C SER A 386 12.65 -24.19 -14.28
N VAL A 387 11.43 -23.64 -14.25
CA VAL A 387 10.43 -23.83 -15.32
C VAL A 387 10.95 -23.26 -16.64
N LEU A 388 11.55 -22.07 -16.62
CA LEU A 388 12.09 -21.44 -17.83
C LEU A 388 13.17 -22.29 -18.48
N VAL A 389 14.08 -22.87 -17.70
CA VAL A 389 15.19 -23.69 -18.22
C VAL A 389 14.75 -25.11 -18.59
N GLN A 390 13.96 -25.77 -17.73
CA GLN A 390 13.62 -27.19 -17.91
C GLN A 390 12.54 -27.42 -18.97
N ASN A 391 11.60 -26.50 -19.12
CA ASN A 391 10.44 -26.67 -19.98
C ASN A 391 10.46 -25.81 -21.27
N ASN A 392 11.48 -24.97 -21.44
CA ASN A 392 11.67 -24.14 -22.62
C ASN A 392 13.09 -24.34 -23.15
N PRO A 393 13.36 -25.42 -23.90
CA PRO A 393 14.70 -25.74 -24.40
C PRO A 393 15.29 -24.67 -25.32
N ASP A 394 14.47 -23.79 -25.89
CA ASP A 394 14.92 -22.63 -26.70
C ASP A 394 15.35 -21.44 -25.83
N THR A 395 15.90 -21.72 -24.65
CA THR A 395 16.32 -20.69 -23.67
C THR A 395 17.37 -19.70 -24.20
N GLY A 396 18.09 -20.03 -25.23
CA GLY A 396 19.01 -19.09 -25.90
C GLY A 396 18.34 -17.82 -26.44
N SER A 397 17.02 -17.83 -26.64
CA SER A 397 16.24 -16.67 -27.09
C SER A 397 15.68 -15.80 -25.95
N TRP A 398 15.67 -16.29 -24.69
CA TRP A 398 15.04 -15.63 -23.56
C TRP A 398 16.00 -14.87 -22.64
N GLY A 399 17.31 -14.95 -22.85
CA GLY A 399 18.29 -14.40 -21.92
C GLY A 399 18.37 -15.19 -20.60
N GLY A 400 18.98 -14.60 -19.59
CA GLY A 400 19.06 -15.20 -18.26
C GLY A 400 17.77 -15.02 -17.46
N CYS A 401 17.49 -15.94 -16.55
CA CYS A 401 16.33 -15.85 -15.65
C CYS A 401 16.26 -14.52 -14.89
N GLN A 402 17.41 -13.95 -14.49
CA GLN A 402 17.51 -12.66 -13.81
C GLN A 402 16.92 -11.49 -14.61
N ASP A 403 16.73 -11.66 -15.93
CA ASP A 403 16.12 -10.63 -16.77
C ASP A 403 14.60 -10.53 -16.56
N TRP A 404 13.98 -11.60 -16.02
CA TRP A 404 12.54 -11.77 -15.92
C TRP A 404 11.97 -11.76 -14.49
N VAL A 405 12.81 -11.94 -13.47
CA VAL A 405 12.40 -11.87 -12.05
C VAL A 405 13.28 -10.90 -11.29
N GLN A 406 12.72 -10.26 -10.26
CA GLN A 406 13.44 -9.24 -9.50
C GLN A 406 14.57 -9.83 -8.67
N LYS A 407 14.34 -10.96 -8.02
CA LYS A 407 15.36 -11.68 -7.26
C LYS A 407 15.94 -12.78 -8.16
N PRO A 408 17.27 -12.93 -8.23
CA PRO A 408 17.87 -14.07 -8.90
C PRO A 408 17.39 -15.38 -8.28
N GLY A 409 16.94 -16.31 -9.11
CA GLY A 409 16.48 -17.62 -8.70
C GLY A 409 17.46 -18.72 -9.14
N LYS A 410 17.42 -19.85 -8.46
CA LYS A 410 18.07 -21.09 -8.89
C LYS A 410 17.32 -21.69 -10.05
N SER A 411 18.01 -22.26 -11.03
CA SER A 411 17.39 -22.87 -12.21
C SER A 411 17.39 -24.41 -12.20
N ASP A 412 17.81 -24.99 -11.10
CA ASP A 412 18.01 -26.43 -10.91
C ASP A 412 17.14 -27.04 -9.81
N VAL A 413 16.16 -26.31 -9.28
CA VAL A 413 15.26 -26.87 -8.27
C VAL A 413 14.36 -27.92 -8.89
N LYS A 414 14.14 -29.01 -8.14
CA LYS A 414 13.21 -30.06 -8.53
C LYS A 414 11.78 -29.52 -8.56
N LEU A 415 11.19 -29.46 -9.75
CA LEU A 415 9.81 -29.03 -9.91
C LEU A 415 8.85 -30.14 -9.46
N GLY A 416 7.90 -29.77 -8.59
CA GLY A 416 6.79 -30.66 -8.24
C GLY A 416 5.87 -30.94 -9.47
N PRO A 417 5.05 -31.99 -9.44
CA PRO A 417 4.13 -32.30 -10.54
C PRO A 417 3.07 -31.20 -10.71
N VAL A 418 2.66 -30.96 -11.96
CA VAL A 418 1.42 -30.23 -12.25
C VAL A 418 0.29 -31.26 -12.32
N THR A 419 -0.67 -31.16 -11.40
CA THR A 419 -1.78 -32.11 -11.28
C THR A 419 -3.02 -31.66 -12.04
N LYS A 420 -3.90 -32.61 -12.39
CA LYS A 420 -5.21 -32.35 -13.03
C LYS A 420 -6.33 -32.16 -11.99
N GLU A 421 -6.01 -32.11 -10.73
CA GLU A 421 -6.95 -32.00 -9.62
C GLU A 421 -7.75 -30.68 -9.68
N TYR A 422 -7.10 -29.62 -10.13
CA TYR A 422 -7.71 -28.30 -10.25
C TYR A 422 -7.82 -27.89 -11.73
N ARG A 423 -8.82 -27.05 -12.01
CA ARG A 423 -8.97 -26.35 -13.28
C ARG A 423 -8.39 -24.94 -13.15
N VAL A 424 -7.94 -24.34 -14.23
CA VAL A 424 -7.38 -22.97 -14.26
C VAL A 424 -8.26 -22.08 -15.12
N LEU A 425 -8.78 -21.00 -14.55
CA LEU A 425 -9.58 -20.01 -15.27
C LEU A 425 -8.89 -18.66 -15.22
N VAL A 426 -8.49 -18.15 -16.38
CA VAL A 426 -7.92 -16.80 -16.51
C VAL A 426 -9.03 -15.81 -16.81
N VAL A 427 -9.10 -14.74 -16.04
CA VAL A 427 -9.98 -13.57 -16.27
C VAL A 427 -9.09 -12.39 -16.67
N PRO A 428 -9.22 -11.86 -17.90
CA PRO A 428 -8.32 -10.86 -18.43
C PRO A 428 -8.62 -9.45 -17.90
N GLY A 429 -7.75 -8.50 -18.25
CA GLY A 429 -7.86 -7.11 -17.84
C GLY A 429 -8.79 -6.27 -18.71
N PHE A 430 -8.83 -4.97 -18.39
CA PHE A 430 -9.57 -3.95 -19.12
C PHE A 430 -9.15 -3.90 -20.60
N MET A 431 -10.08 -3.65 -21.49
CA MET A 431 -9.90 -3.62 -22.94
C MET A 431 -9.50 -4.97 -23.61
N SER A 432 -9.43 -6.07 -22.88
CA SER A 432 -9.05 -7.37 -23.47
C SER A 432 -9.97 -7.81 -24.61
N SER A 433 -11.27 -7.50 -24.52
CA SER A 433 -12.23 -7.78 -25.59
C SER A 433 -11.95 -6.97 -26.87
N CYS A 434 -11.20 -5.86 -26.76
CA CYS A 434 -10.78 -5.03 -27.88
C CYS A 434 -9.59 -5.65 -28.65
N PHE A 435 -8.84 -6.54 -28.00
CA PHE A 435 -7.65 -7.22 -28.53
C PHE A 435 -7.84 -8.74 -28.57
N ALA A 436 -8.98 -9.19 -29.09
CA ALA A 436 -9.35 -10.61 -29.14
C ALA A 436 -8.31 -11.52 -29.82
N GLU A 437 -7.48 -10.98 -30.72
CA GLU A 437 -6.40 -11.69 -31.41
C GLU A 437 -5.13 -11.88 -30.54
N SER A 438 -5.07 -11.23 -29.36
CA SER A 438 -3.94 -11.33 -28.43
C SER A 438 -4.46 -11.65 -27.01
N PRO A 439 -5.08 -12.83 -26.81
CA PRO A 439 -5.71 -13.14 -25.53
C PRO A 439 -4.69 -13.34 -24.42
N ALA A 440 -5.04 -12.87 -23.21
CA ALA A 440 -4.15 -12.92 -22.05
C ALA A 440 -3.75 -14.37 -21.73
N PHE A 441 -2.47 -14.59 -21.50
CA PHE A 441 -1.88 -15.89 -21.14
C PHE A 441 -2.17 -17.05 -22.12
N ASP A 442 -2.56 -16.78 -23.35
CA ASP A 442 -2.91 -17.82 -24.34
C ASP A 442 -1.82 -18.90 -24.50
N GLU A 443 -0.54 -18.48 -24.52
CA GLU A 443 0.60 -19.42 -24.60
C GLU A 443 0.66 -20.34 -23.38
N GLY A 444 0.47 -19.79 -22.17
CA GLY A 444 0.48 -20.57 -20.94
C GLY A 444 -0.71 -21.51 -20.82
N ILE A 445 -1.90 -21.05 -21.23
CA ILE A 445 -3.11 -21.88 -21.28
C ILE A 445 -2.90 -23.08 -22.22
N ARG A 446 -2.38 -22.83 -23.42
CA ARG A 446 -2.07 -23.92 -24.37
C ARG A 446 -1.00 -24.86 -23.86
N SER A 447 0.04 -24.32 -23.21
CA SER A 447 1.11 -25.12 -22.62
C SER A 447 0.57 -26.05 -21.52
N LEU A 448 -0.21 -25.54 -20.56
CA LEU A 448 -0.83 -26.33 -19.50
C LEU A 448 -1.73 -27.45 -20.03
N ARG A 449 -2.52 -27.16 -21.06
CA ARG A 449 -3.36 -28.17 -21.73
C ARG A 449 -2.54 -29.25 -22.42
N LYS A 450 -1.54 -28.84 -23.21
CA LYS A 450 -0.77 -29.76 -24.05
C LYS A 450 0.22 -30.60 -23.27
N GLN A 451 0.95 -30.01 -22.35
CA GLN A 451 2.02 -30.68 -21.62
C GLN A 451 1.51 -31.47 -20.41
N TYR A 452 0.51 -30.95 -19.72
CA TYR A 452 0.04 -31.53 -18.44
C TYR A 452 -1.39 -32.03 -18.48
N GLY A 453 -2.13 -31.77 -19.56
CA GLY A 453 -3.55 -32.13 -19.69
C GLY A 453 -4.45 -31.44 -18.66
N VAL A 454 -4.02 -30.29 -18.13
CA VAL A 454 -4.82 -29.48 -17.20
C VAL A 454 -5.94 -28.78 -17.97
N THR A 455 -7.14 -28.76 -17.42
CA THR A 455 -8.23 -27.92 -17.94
C THR A 455 -7.90 -26.46 -17.61
N ALA A 456 -7.42 -25.71 -18.59
CA ALA A 456 -7.07 -24.30 -18.45
C ALA A 456 -7.81 -23.47 -19.50
N GLU A 457 -8.48 -22.39 -19.10
CA GLU A 457 -9.40 -21.64 -19.96
C GLU A 457 -9.26 -20.13 -19.74
N LEU A 458 -9.69 -19.35 -20.75
CA LEU A 458 -9.83 -17.89 -20.66
C LEU A 458 -11.31 -17.55 -20.71
N LEU A 459 -11.79 -16.85 -19.70
CA LEU A 459 -13.14 -16.27 -19.71
C LEU A 459 -13.07 -14.80 -20.12
N GLN A 460 -13.49 -14.52 -21.35
CA GLN A 460 -13.52 -13.16 -21.87
C GLN A 460 -14.74 -12.41 -21.32
N VAL A 461 -14.54 -11.56 -20.30
CA VAL A 461 -15.56 -10.67 -19.76
C VAL A 461 -15.62 -9.33 -20.51
N GLY A 462 -16.68 -8.54 -20.27
CA GLY A 462 -16.83 -7.19 -20.83
C GLY A 462 -15.90 -6.14 -20.19
N ASN A 463 -15.94 -4.91 -20.73
CA ASN A 463 -15.29 -3.75 -20.15
C ASN A 463 -16.20 -3.04 -19.12
N ASP A 464 -17.08 -3.78 -18.48
CA ASP A 464 -18.08 -3.28 -17.54
C ASP A 464 -17.51 -3.06 -16.14
N ALA A 465 -18.32 -2.49 -15.24
CA ALA A 465 -17.99 -2.40 -13.84
C ALA A 465 -17.68 -3.79 -13.23
N ALA A 466 -16.86 -3.83 -12.18
CA ALA A 466 -16.40 -5.09 -11.59
C ALA A 466 -17.57 -5.97 -11.09
N GLU A 467 -18.62 -5.36 -10.56
CA GLU A 467 -19.83 -6.05 -10.08
C GLU A 467 -20.64 -6.71 -11.21
N VAL A 468 -20.59 -6.13 -12.42
CA VAL A 468 -21.24 -6.71 -13.62
C VAL A 468 -20.46 -7.92 -14.09
N ASN A 469 -19.15 -7.78 -14.24
CA ASN A 469 -18.27 -8.88 -14.66
C ASN A 469 -18.25 -10.02 -13.63
N ALA A 470 -18.39 -9.71 -12.32
CA ALA A 470 -18.50 -10.69 -11.26
C ALA A 470 -19.64 -11.68 -11.49
N LYS A 471 -20.80 -11.21 -11.93
CA LYS A 471 -21.97 -12.06 -12.25
C LYS A 471 -21.69 -12.97 -13.44
N GLU A 472 -20.99 -12.48 -14.47
CA GLU A 472 -20.58 -13.27 -15.62
C GLU A 472 -19.60 -14.39 -15.21
N ILE A 473 -18.61 -14.06 -14.36
CA ILE A 473 -17.67 -15.04 -13.81
C ILE A 473 -18.43 -16.09 -12.98
N ALA A 474 -19.31 -15.66 -12.09
CA ALA A 474 -20.07 -16.57 -11.25
C ALA A 474 -20.98 -17.50 -12.06
N LYS A 475 -21.64 -16.95 -13.09
CA LYS A 475 -22.46 -17.76 -14.01
C LYS A 475 -21.60 -18.85 -14.66
N TYR A 476 -20.45 -18.50 -15.20
CA TYR A 476 -19.53 -19.45 -15.85
C TYR A 476 -19.06 -20.54 -14.89
N VAL A 477 -18.61 -20.17 -13.67
CA VAL A 477 -18.15 -21.10 -12.64
C VAL A 477 -19.27 -22.05 -12.25
N ASN A 478 -20.49 -21.53 -12.02
CA ASN A 478 -21.65 -22.34 -11.62
C ASN A 478 -22.13 -23.29 -12.74
N GLU A 479 -22.12 -22.85 -13.99
CA GLU A 479 -22.50 -23.69 -15.14
C GLU A 479 -21.48 -24.82 -15.36
N SER A 480 -20.19 -24.49 -15.33
CA SER A 480 -19.12 -25.48 -15.48
C SER A 480 -19.04 -26.49 -14.32
N TRP A 481 -19.48 -26.08 -13.12
CA TRP A 481 -19.53 -26.96 -11.94
C TRP A 481 -20.54 -28.11 -12.10
N LYS A 482 -21.59 -27.94 -12.91
CA LYS A 482 -22.58 -28.98 -13.18
C LYS A 482 -22.01 -30.19 -13.91
N THR A 483 -20.96 -29.99 -14.69
CA THR A 483 -20.32 -31.04 -15.51
C THR A 483 -18.98 -31.50 -14.96
N ASP A 484 -18.27 -30.64 -14.24
CA ASP A 484 -16.95 -30.93 -13.66
C ASP A 484 -16.82 -30.24 -12.30
N GLN A 485 -16.85 -31.03 -11.24
CA GLN A 485 -16.80 -30.54 -9.84
C GLN A 485 -15.38 -30.34 -9.29
N ARG A 486 -14.36 -30.38 -10.14
CA ARG A 486 -13.01 -29.95 -9.72
C ARG A 486 -12.99 -28.44 -9.49
N LYS A 487 -12.38 -28.03 -8.39
CA LYS A 487 -12.30 -26.60 -8.04
C LYS A 487 -11.43 -25.83 -9.04
N TRP A 488 -11.73 -24.56 -9.18
CA TRP A 488 -10.97 -23.64 -10.01
C TRP A 488 -9.82 -22.97 -9.23
N ILE A 489 -8.69 -22.82 -9.90
CA ILE A 489 -7.69 -21.80 -9.59
C ILE A 489 -8.03 -20.62 -10.51
N LEU A 490 -8.51 -19.52 -9.94
CA LEU A 490 -8.83 -18.31 -10.69
C LEU A 490 -7.58 -17.44 -10.84
N VAL A 491 -7.26 -16.98 -12.02
CA VAL A 491 -6.13 -16.08 -12.29
C VAL A 491 -6.66 -14.78 -12.87
N GLY A 492 -6.61 -13.72 -12.08
CA GLY A 492 -7.05 -12.38 -12.50
C GLY A 492 -5.87 -11.54 -12.96
N TYR A 493 -5.91 -11.08 -14.21
CA TYR A 493 -4.95 -10.12 -14.72
C TYR A 493 -5.53 -8.72 -14.75
N SER A 494 -4.78 -7.73 -14.23
CA SER A 494 -5.19 -6.32 -14.26
C SER A 494 -6.58 -6.12 -13.64
N LYS A 495 -7.55 -5.60 -14.40
CA LYS A 495 -8.96 -5.46 -13.99
C LYS A 495 -9.63 -6.81 -13.69
N GLY A 496 -9.19 -7.92 -14.24
CA GLY A 496 -9.70 -9.25 -13.87
C GLY A 496 -9.53 -9.57 -12.38
N THR A 497 -8.58 -8.92 -11.70
CA THR A 497 -8.41 -9.04 -10.24
C THR A 497 -9.62 -8.50 -9.47
N PRO A 498 -10.03 -7.22 -9.58
CA PRO A 498 -11.24 -6.73 -8.93
C PRO A 498 -12.51 -7.47 -9.36
N ASP A 499 -12.62 -7.91 -10.61
CA ASP A 499 -13.78 -8.66 -11.10
C ASP A 499 -13.92 -10.01 -10.35
N ILE A 500 -12.82 -10.73 -10.15
CA ILE A 500 -12.79 -11.98 -9.36
C ILE A 500 -13.03 -11.69 -7.88
N GLN A 501 -12.46 -10.62 -7.31
CA GLN A 501 -12.68 -10.25 -5.92
C GLN A 501 -14.17 -10.00 -5.64
N GLU A 502 -14.87 -9.29 -6.52
CA GLU A 502 -16.32 -9.08 -6.42
C GLU A 502 -17.09 -10.41 -6.55
N ALA A 503 -16.72 -11.28 -7.49
CA ALA A 503 -17.36 -12.57 -7.68
C ALA A 503 -17.21 -13.48 -6.45
N LEU A 504 -16.04 -13.55 -5.86
CA LEU A 504 -15.79 -14.33 -4.66
C LEU A 504 -16.55 -13.78 -3.44
N ALA A 505 -16.63 -12.45 -3.31
CA ALA A 505 -17.21 -11.80 -2.15
C ALA A 505 -18.75 -11.78 -2.19
N ARG A 506 -19.35 -11.65 -3.37
CA ARG A 506 -20.79 -11.36 -3.49
C ARG A 506 -21.61 -12.41 -4.21
N GLU A 507 -21.00 -13.26 -5.05
CA GLU A 507 -21.75 -14.15 -5.95
C GLU A 507 -21.76 -15.63 -5.50
N GLY A 508 -21.27 -15.93 -4.29
CA GLY A 508 -21.38 -17.24 -3.65
C GLY A 508 -20.65 -18.38 -4.37
N ILE A 509 -19.51 -18.11 -4.99
CA ILE A 509 -18.71 -19.13 -5.71
C ILE A 509 -17.45 -19.61 -4.97
N ALA A 510 -17.21 -19.09 -3.77
CA ALA A 510 -15.96 -19.36 -3.04
C ALA A 510 -15.74 -20.85 -2.74
N ASP A 511 -16.78 -21.63 -2.52
CA ASP A 511 -16.75 -23.08 -2.31
C ASP A 511 -16.26 -23.87 -3.54
N LYS A 512 -16.41 -23.32 -4.74
CA LYS A 512 -15.99 -23.90 -6.03
C LYS A 512 -14.61 -23.46 -6.49
N VAL A 513 -13.95 -22.61 -5.67
CA VAL A 513 -12.63 -22.04 -5.98
C VAL A 513 -11.62 -22.56 -4.95
N ALA A 514 -10.54 -23.14 -5.43
CA ALA A 514 -9.45 -23.63 -4.59
C ALA A 514 -8.49 -22.49 -4.21
N ALA A 515 -8.22 -21.60 -5.17
CA ALA A 515 -7.32 -20.46 -4.97
C ALA A 515 -7.62 -19.34 -5.95
N PHE A 516 -7.22 -18.14 -5.59
CA PHE A 516 -7.21 -16.95 -6.43
C PHE A 516 -5.80 -16.39 -6.58
N VAL A 517 -5.39 -16.05 -7.80
CA VAL A 517 -4.09 -15.43 -8.09
C VAL A 517 -4.30 -14.12 -8.83
N SER A 518 -3.76 -13.04 -8.28
CA SER A 518 -3.70 -11.72 -8.90
C SER A 518 -2.37 -11.55 -9.63
N VAL A 519 -2.38 -11.26 -10.91
CA VAL A 519 -1.19 -10.94 -11.70
C VAL A 519 -1.31 -9.52 -12.23
N ALA A 520 -0.39 -8.65 -11.84
CA ALA A 520 -0.44 -7.22 -12.17
C ALA A 520 -1.85 -6.64 -11.94
N GLY A 521 -2.48 -6.99 -10.80
CA GLY A 521 -3.91 -6.78 -10.56
C GLY A 521 -4.23 -5.39 -10.02
N ALA A 522 -5.37 -4.83 -10.38
CA ALA A 522 -5.82 -3.52 -9.91
C ALA A 522 -6.61 -3.62 -8.59
N SER A 523 -6.14 -4.43 -7.62
CA SER A 523 -6.84 -4.66 -6.34
C SER A 523 -7.10 -3.38 -5.57
N GLY A 524 -6.09 -2.53 -5.43
CA GLY A 524 -6.17 -1.23 -4.72
C GLY A 524 -6.63 -0.06 -5.60
N GLY A 525 -7.00 -0.31 -6.84
CA GLY A 525 -7.37 0.70 -7.82
C GLY A 525 -6.23 1.09 -8.75
N SER A 526 -6.51 1.96 -9.72
CA SER A 526 -5.53 2.47 -10.66
C SER A 526 -5.31 3.96 -10.42
N PRO A 527 -4.07 4.41 -10.14
CA PRO A 527 -3.76 5.84 -10.05
C PRO A 527 -4.11 6.61 -11.34
N ILE A 528 -4.13 5.93 -12.48
CA ILE A 528 -4.53 6.53 -13.77
C ILE A 528 -6.03 6.86 -13.77
N ALA A 529 -6.86 5.98 -13.18
CA ALA A 529 -8.29 6.23 -13.08
C ALA A 529 -8.61 7.48 -12.24
N ASP A 530 -7.77 7.76 -11.24
CA ASP A 530 -7.94 8.93 -10.38
C ASP A 530 -7.32 10.21 -10.99
N ALA A 531 -6.23 10.08 -11.75
CA ALA A 531 -5.53 11.22 -12.36
C ALA A 531 -6.27 11.82 -13.57
N MET A 532 -7.23 11.09 -14.16
CA MET A 532 -7.93 11.50 -15.38
C MET A 532 -9.47 11.55 -15.21
N PRO A 533 -10.01 12.17 -14.13
CA PRO A 533 -11.46 12.24 -13.94
C PRO A 533 -12.11 13.03 -15.09
N GLY A 534 -13.05 12.41 -15.80
CA GLY A 534 -13.76 13.03 -16.94
C GLY A 534 -12.97 13.10 -18.26
N GLN A 535 -11.69 12.75 -18.29
CA GLN A 535 -10.90 12.63 -19.52
C GLN A 535 -10.85 11.18 -20.03
N ALA A 536 -11.17 10.22 -19.17
CA ALA A 536 -11.24 8.80 -19.54
C ALA A 536 -12.13 8.58 -20.76
N ASP A 537 -13.31 9.19 -20.82
CA ASP A 537 -14.24 9.07 -21.93
C ASP A 537 -13.64 9.63 -23.23
N ARG A 538 -12.87 10.75 -23.18
CA ARG A 538 -12.18 11.29 -24.35
C ARG A 538 -11.02 10.41 -24.78
N TRP A 539 -10.27 9.88 -23.83
CA TRP A 539 -9.16 8.96 -24.10
C TRP A 539 -9.68 7.66 -24.72
N ILE A 540 -10.73 7.07 -24.14
CA ILE A 540 -11.41 5.88 -24.63
C ILE A 540 -11.98 6.10 -26.04
N GLN A 541 -12.59 7.28 -26.31
CA GLN A 541 -13.16 7.61 -27.63
C GLN A 541 -12.10 7.79 -28.74
N GLN A 542 -10.84 8.06 -28.38
CA GLN A 542 -9.74 8.09 -29.36
C GLN A 542 -9.41 6.71 -29.92
N PHE A 543 -9.72 5.65 -29.17
CA PHE A 543 -9.54 4.27 -29.63
C PHE A 543 -10.84 3.76 -30.28
N LYS A 544 -10.96 3.93 -31.58
CA LYS A 544 -12.09 3.40 -32.38
C LYS A 544 -11.96 1.88 -32.57
N PHE A 545 -12.02 1.11 -31.48
CA PHE A 545 -12.05 -0.35 -31.60
C PHE A 545 -13.46 -0.82 -31.99
N LYS A 546 -13.55 -1.56 -33.10
CA LYS A 546 -14.83 -2.11 -33.61
C LYS A 546 -15.38 -3.28 -32.78
N THR A 547 -14.60 -3.83 -31.84
CA THR A 547 -14.87 -5.13 -31.19
C THR A 547 -14.97 -5.05 -29.65
N CYS A 548 -14.86 -3.86 -29.03
CA CYS A 548 -14.95 -3.72 -27.58
C CYS A 548 -16.35 -4.05 -27.07
N ARG A 549 -16.45 -4.98 -26.09
CA ARG A 549 -17.70 -5.38 -25.44
C ARG A 549 -17.81 -4.70 -24.08
N GLY A 550 -18.99 -4.23 -23.70
CA GLY A 550 -19.32 -3.67 -22.40
C GLY A 550 -19.19 -2.14 -22.29
N ASP A 551 -19.56 -1.60 -21.12
CA ASP A 551 -19.50 -0.17 -20.80
C ASP A 551 -18.13 0.20 -20.24
N MET A 552 -17.26 0.72 -21.11
CA MET A 552 -15.89 1.12 -20.77
C MET A 552 -15.84 2.22 -19.70
N SER A 553 -16.84 3.13 -19.64
CA SER A 553 -16.86 4.21 -18.66
C SER A 553 -17.10 3.67 -17.25
N SER A 554 -18.08 2.79 -17.08
CA SER A 554 -18.36 2.14 -15.79
C SER A 554 -17.21 1.24 -15.35
N GLY A 555 -16.62 0.49 -16.30
CA GLY A 555 -15.45 -0.35 -16.06
C GLY A 555 -14.25 0.45 -15.56
N PHE A 556 -13.97 1.59 -16.16
CA PHE A 556 -12.89 2.47 -15.73
C PHE A 556 -13.15 3.09 -14.35
N LYS A 557 -14.39 3.55 -14.09
CA LYS A 557 -14.79 4.09 -12.77
C LYS A 557 -14.65 3.07 -11.65
N SER A 558 -14.93 1.79 -11.91
CA SER A 558 -14.76 0.71 -10.93
C SER A 558 -13.30 0.48 -10.51
N LEU A 559 -12.34 1.00 -11.28
CA LEU A 559 -10.90 0.98 -10.98
C LEU A 559 -10.43 2.20 -10.19
N SER A 560 -11.30 3.15 -9.83
CA SER A 560 -10.89 4.27 -9.00
C SER A 560 -10.44 3.80 -7.61
N LYS A 561 -9.48 4.52 -7.01
CA LYS A 561 -9.01 4.23 -5.64
C LYS A 561 -10.18 4.24 -4.64
N ALA A 562 -11.11 5.20 -4.79
CA ALA A 562 -12.29 5.31 -3.91
C ALA A 562 -13.19 4.06 -4.00
N ALA A 563 -13.51 3.58 -5.20
CA ALA A 563 -14.32 2.38 -5.39
C ALA A 563 -13.64 1.13 -4.80
N ARG A 564 -12.33 0.97 -5.05
CA ARG A 564 -11.59 -0.18 -4.53
C ARG A 564 -11.37 -0.12 -3.03
N GLN A 565 -11.14 1.04 -2.45
CA GLN A 565 -11.07 1.22 -0.99
C GLN A 565 -12.40 0.89 -0.32
N ALA A 566 -13.54 1.30 -0.88
CA ALA A 566 -14.85 0.94 -0.38
C ALA A 566 -15.08 -0.59 -0.40
N PHE A 567 -14.69 -1.26 -1.48
CA PHE A 567 -14.74 -2.72 -1.56
C PHE A 567 -13.85 -3.38 -0.51
N LEU A 568 -12.58 -2.99 -0.43
CA LEU A 568 -11.61 -3.58 0.50
C LEU A 568 -11.94 -3.30 1.96
N ALA A 569 -12.62 -2.18 2.26
CA ALA A 569 -13.14 -1.91 3.59
C ALA A 569 -14.27 -2.88 3.98
N SER A 570 -15.13 -3.24 3.00
CA SER A 570 -16.23 -4.20 3.22
C SER A 570 -15.74 -5.66 3.24
N PHE A 571 -14.70 -5.97 2.49
CA PHE A 571 -14.12 -7.32 2.35
C PHE A 571 -12.60 -7.30 2.56
N PRO A 572 -12.13 -7.07 3.81
CA PRO A 572 -10.71 -6.86 4.10
C PRO A 572 -9.87 -8.14 4.00
N ASN A 573 -10.50 -9.31 4.02
CA ASN A 573 -9.80 -10.60 3.94
C ASN A 573 -10.21 -11.35 2.68
N PRO A 574 -9.26 -12.04 2.02
CA PRO A 574 -9.58 -12.96 0.94
C PRO A 574 -10.53 -14.08 1.37
N MET A 575 -11.46 -14.45 0.49
CA MET A 575 -12.43 -15.52 0.74
C MET A 575 -11.87 -16.93 0.53
N VAL A 576 -10.76 -17.02 -0.22
CA VAL A 576 -10.04 -18.26 -0.55
C VAL A 576 -8.54 -18.02 -0.44
N PRO A 577 -7.68 -19.05 -0.40
CA PRO A 577 -6.23 -18.90 -0.53
C PRO A 577 -5.89 -18.00 -1.71
N THR A 578 -5.23 -16.87 -1.45
CA THR A 578 -5.02 -15.82 -2.45
C THR A 578 -3.55 -15.48 -2.58
N TYR A 579 -3.10 -15.25 -3.82
CA TYR A 579 -1.72 -14.98 -4.17
C TYR A 579 -1.61 -13.73 -5.03
N SER A 580 -0.47 -13.03 -4.94
CA SER A 580 -0.20 -11.84 -5.77
C SER A 580 1.16 -11.91 -6.44
N VAL A 581 1.18 -11.70 -7.75
CA VAL A 581 2.37 -11.45 -8.56
C VAL A 581 2.32 -10.01 -9.06
N VAL A 582 3.34 -9.25 -8.75
CA VAL A 582 3.50 -7.87 -9.23
C VAL A 582 4.27 -7.87 -10.54
N ALA A 583 3.93 -6.98 -11.46
CA ALA A 583 4.75 -6.70 -12.63
C ALA A 583 5.51 -5.38 -12.43
N ALA A 584 6.73 -5.29 -12.98
CA ALA A 584 7.50 -4.05 -12.97
C ALA A 584 8.46 -3.96 -14.16
N SER A 585 8.63 -2.76 -14.70
CA SER A 585 9.54 -2.53 -15.81
C SER A 585 10.38 -1.28 -15.62
N SER A 586 11.62 -1.29 -16.16
CA SER A 586 12.39 -0.07 -16.34
C SER A 586 11.84 0.74 -17.52
N LYS A 587 12.19 2.02 -17.60
CA LYS A 587 11.78 2.89 -18.71
C LYS A 587 12.19 2.32 -20.07
N GLU A 588 13.39 1.76 -20.14
CA GLU A 588 13.97 1.18 -21.36
C GLU A 588 13.22 -0.06 -21.84
N ASN A 589 12.64 -0.81 -20.89
CA ASN A 589 11.90 -2.05 -21.13
C ASN A 589 10.37 -1.86 -21.18
N THR A 590 9.91 -0.62 -21.17
CA THR A 590 8.48 -0.28 -21.20
C THR A 590 8.04 -0.02 -22.64
N SER A 591 6.90 -0.58 -23.02
CA SER A 591 6.23 -0.37 -24.31
C SER A 591 5.97 1.12 -24.55
N LYS A 592 6.08 1.57 -25.81
CA LYS A 592 5.90 2.99 -26.16
C LYS A 592 4.55 3.54 -25.70
N ALA A 593 3.49 2.74 -25.81
CA ALA A 593 2.14 3.11 -25.39
C ALA A 593 2.03 3.37 -23.89
N LEU A 594 2.92 2.80 -23.07
CA LEU A 594 2.92 2.96 -21.61
C LEU A 594 3.93 3.99 -21.10
N LEU A 595 4.76 4.61 -21.94
CA LEU A 595 5.84 5.50 -21.47
C LEU A 595 5.30 6.73 -20.70
N GLN A 596 4.17 7.29 -21.10
CA GLN A 596 3.58 8.44 -20.40
C GLN A 596 3.06 8.04 -19.02
N THR A 597 2.31 6.94 -18.95
CA THR A 597 1.80 6.42 -17.68
C THR A 597 2.93 5.85 -16.81
N TRP A 598 4.00 5.30 -17.44
CA TRP A 598 5.20 4.87 -16.73
C TRP A 598 5.85 6.03 -15.95
N MET A 599 6.02 7.21 -16.59
CA MET A 599 6.55 8.39 -15.92
C MET A 599 5.67 8.85 -14.76
N LEU A 600 4.35 8.75 -14.91
CA LEU A 600 3.41 9.04 -13.84
C LEU A 600 3.55 8.04 -12.68
N MET A 601 3.55 6.74 -12.97
CA MET A 601 3.66 5.69 -11.96
C MET A 601 4.97 5.74 -11.19
N ASN A 602 6.09 6.04 -11.87
CA ASN A 602 7.41 6.18 -11.25
C ASN A 602 7.46 7.28 -10.18
N SER A 603 6.53 8.24 -10.23
CA SER A 603 6.38 9.24 -9.17
C SER A 603 5.65 8.71 -7.92
N PHE A 604 4.95 7.60 -7.98
CA PHE A 604 4.24 7.00 -6.84
C PHE A 604 5.03 5.85 -6.19
N ASP A 605 5.63 4.97 -6.99
CA ASP A 605 6.42 3.83 -6.53
C ASP A 605 7.45 3.48 -7.62
N PRO A 606 8.73 3.28 -7.31
CA PRO A 606 9.73 2.85 -8.30
C PRO A 606 9.48 1.42 -8.82
N ILE A 607 8.67 0.63 -8.14
CA ILE A 607 8.27 -0.72 -8.57
C ILE A 607 6.85 -0.65 -9.15
N HIS A 608 6.76 -0.55 -10.46
CA HIS A 608 5.51 -0.45 -11.20
C HIS A 608 5.68 -0.97 -12.63
N ASP A 609 4.57 -1.31 -13.26
CA ASP A 609 4.53 -1.87 -14.61
C ASP A 609 4.14 -0.86 -15.71
N GLY A 610 4.09 0.42 -15.36
CA GLY A 610 3.64 1.50 -16.23
C GLY A 610 2.14 1.83 -16.10
N GLN A 611 1.34 0.99 -15.44
CA GLN A 611 -0.08 1.26 -15.15
C GLN A 611 -0.45 1.13 -13.68
N LEU A 612 0.17 0.20 -12.97
CA LEU A 612 -0.11 -0.11 -11.57
C LEU A 612 1.18 -0.11 -10.77
N THR A 613 1.13 0.48 -9.59
CA THR A 613 2.22 0.40 -8.63
C THR A 613 2.15 -0.92 -7.87
N ARG A 614 3.26 -1.35 -7.30
CA ARG A 614 3.33 -2.57 -6.46
C ARG A 614 2.25 -2.59 -5.39
N GLN A 615 1.99 -1.45 -4.75
CA GLN A 615 1.05 -1.32 -3.65
C GLN A 615 -0.38 -1.68 -4.05
N VAL A 616 -0.85 -1.16 -5.18
CA VAL A 616 -2.22 -1.41 -5.65
C VAL A 616 -2.37 -2.78 -6.29
N ALA A 617 -1.25 -3.39 -6.71
CA ALA A 617 -1.24 -4.71 -7.35
C ALA A 617 -1.29 -5.88 -6.35
N ILE A 618 -0.94 -5.65 -5.09
CA ILE A 618 -1.00 -6.69 -4.05
C ILE A 618 -2.40 -6.71 -3.44
N VAL A 619 -3.04 -7.87 -3.49
CA VAL A 619 -4.32 -8.10 -2.79
C VAL A 619 -4.03 -8.15 -1.28
N PRO A 620 -4.71 -7.32 -0.46
CA PRO A 620 -4.55 -7.39 0.99
C PRO A 620 -4.82 -8.80 1.53
N GLY A 621 -3.94 -9.30 2.39
CA GLY A 621 -4.03 -10.65 2.95
C GLY A 621 -3.62 -11.79 2.00
N SER A 622 -3.16 -11.49 0.78
CA SER A 622 -2.62 -12.50 -0.13
C SER A 622 -1.19 -12.91 0.21
N LYS A 623 -0.80 -14.11 -0.21
CA LYS A 623 0.60 -14.53 -0.25
C LYS A 623 1.30 -13.86 -1.42
N TYR A 624 2.27 -13.00 -1.12
CA TYR A 624 3.06 -12.32 -2.14
C TYR A 624 4.08 -13.29 -2.76
N LEU A 625 4.00 -13.50 -4.06
CA LEU A 625 4.91 -14.41 -4.79
C LEU A 625 6.18 -13.72 -5.27
N GLY A 626 6.11 -12.47 -5.75
CA GLY A 626 7.28 -11.76 -6.23
C GLY A 626 6.99 -10.77 -7.35
N VAL A 627 8.06 -10.30 -8.00
CA VAL A 627 7.99 -9.36 -9.13
C VAL A 627 8.43 -10.04 -10.41
N ALA A 628 7.54 -10.03 -11.41
CA ALA A 628 7.84 -10.34 -12.80
C ALA A 628 8.35 -9.07 -13.50
N LYS A 629 9.55 -9.12 -14.09
CA LYS A 629 10.15 -7.99 -14.80
C LYS A 629 9.59 -7.86 -16.22
N GLY A 630 8.44 -7.24 -16.32
CA GLY A 630 7.77 -6.90 -17.55
C GLY A 630 6.84 -5.71 -17.34
N ASP A 631 6.54 -4.97 -18.39
CA ASP A 631 5.52 -3.94 -18.31
C ASP A 631 4.12 -4.56 -18.23
N HIS A 632 3.12 -3.73 -18.01
CA HIS A 632 1.74 -4.16 -17.80
C HIS A 632 1.23 -5.09 -18.90
N PHE A 633 1.60 -4.83 -20.15
CA PHE A 633 1.18 -5.64 -21.30
C PHE A 633 2.01 -6.93 -21.43
N ALA A 634 3.33 -6.80 -21.34
CA ALA A 634 4.26 -7.88 -21.62
C ALA A 634 4.04 -9.13 -20.76
N VAL A 635 3.66 -8.94 -19.47
CA VAL A 635 3.49 -10.07 -18.53
C VAL A 635 2.30 -10.98 -18.86
N ALA A 636 1.34 -10.51 -19.65
CA ALA A 636 0.11 -11.26 -19.91
C ALA A 636 -0.29 -11.33 -21.41
N LEU A 637 -0.06 -10.25 -22.17
CA LEU A 637 -0.60 -10.09 -23.53
C LEU A 637 0.46 -10.39 -24.59
N PRO A 638 0.20 -11.31 -25.55
CA PRO A 638 1.16 -11.70 -26.58
C PRO A 638 1.15 -10.70 -27.76
N PHE A 639 1.34 -9.42 -27.51
CA PHE A 639 1.35 -8.39 -28.55
C PHE A 639 2.49 -8.53 -29.55
N ASP A 640 3.58 -9.19 -29.16
CA ASP A 640 4.67 -9.61 -30.08
C ASP A 640 4.18 -10.50 -31.23
N LYS A 641 3.07 -11.19 -31.05
CA LYS A 641 2.46 -12.09 -32.03
C LYS A 641 1.22 -11.49 -32.72
N SER A 642 0.86 -10.25 -32.41
CA SER A 642 -0.28 -9.59 -33.07
C SER A 642 -0.05 -9.51 -34.58
N PRO A 643 -1.07 -9.77 -35.42
CA PRO A 643 -0.98 -9.56 -36.86
C PRO A 643 -0.80 -8.08 -37.22
N ASP A 644 -1.28 -7.16 -36.39
CA ASP A 644 -1.13 -5.72 -36.60
C ASP A 644 0.28 -5.24 -36.21
N SER A 645 1.01 -4.71 -37.19
CA SER A 645 2.37 -4.18 -36.98
C SER A 645 2.41 -2.95 -36.08
N THR A 646 1.35 -2.14 -36.06
CA THR A 646 1.22 -0.97 -35.17
C THR A 646 1.11 -1.41 -33.73
N ILE A 647 0.33 -2.44 -33.45
CA ILE A 647 0.22 -3.04 -32.12
C ILE A 647 1.60 -3.58 -31.72
N ARG A 648 2.25 -4.41 -32.54
CA ARG A 648 3.58 -4.95 -32.23
C ARG A 648 4.60 -3.86 -31.92
N SER A 649 4.65 -2.79 -32.70
CA SER A 649 5.66 -1.75 -32.53
C SER A 649 5.45 -0.81 -31.36
N ASN A 650 4.21 -0.65 -30.86
CA ASN A 650 3.87 0.29 -29.81
C ASN A 650 3.55 -0.39 -28.48
N MET A 651 3.03 -1.61 -28.48
CA MET A 651 2.52 -2.31 -27.30
C MET A 651 3.38 -3.50 -26.88
N ASP A 652 4.43 -3.85 -27.64
CA ASP A 652 5.42 -4.85 -27.25
C ASP A 652 6.84 -4.25 -27.24
N LYS A 653 7.50 -4.36 -26.11
CA LYS A 653 8.92 -4.00 -25.97
C LYS A 653 9.78 -5.19 -25.56
N THR A 654 9.23 -6.04 -24.70
CA THR A 654 9.94 -7.20 -24.17
C THR A 654 9.10 -8.45 -24.36
N ARG A 655 9.68 -9.46 -25.01
CA ARG A 655 9.06 -10.78 -25.12
C ARG A 655 9.14 -11.50 -23.78
N PHE A 656 8.15 -11.25 -22.92
CA PHE A 656 8.11 -11.88 -21.60
C PHE A 656 7.70 -13.37 -21.73
N PRO A 657 8.32 -14.31 -20.99
CA PRO A 657 7.98 -15.74 -21.03
C PRO A 657 6.69 -16.08 -20.26
N ARG A 658 5.55 -15.66 -20.80
CA ARG A 658 4.20 -15.78 -20.18
C ARG A 658 3.79 -17.21 -19.85
N ALA A 659 4.21 -18.18 -20.66
CA ALA A 659 3.94 -19.59 -20.42
C ALA A 659 4.65 -20.06 -19.14
N ALA A 660 5.93 -19.70 -18.97
CA ALA A 660 6.67 -20.03 -17.75
C ALA A 660 6.07 -19.37 -16.53
N LEU A 661 5.57 -18.13 -16.64
CA LEU A 661 4.91 -17.44 -15.52
C LEU A 661 3.64 -18.17 -15.08
N LEU A 662 2.74 -18.51 -16.00
CA LEU A 662 1.49 -19.17 -15.65
C LEU A 662 1.75 -20.57 -15.06
N GLU A 663 2.68 -21.32 -15.62
CA GLU A 663 3.08 -22.63 -15.09
C GLU A 663 3.67 -22.50 -13.69
N THR A 664 4.56 -21.54 -13.44
CA THR A 664 5.14 -21.26 -12.11
C THR A 664 4.04 -20.98 -11.09
N ILE A 665 3.09 -20.15 -11.42
CA ILE A 665 1.94 -19.82 -10.57
C ILE A 665 1.18 -21.09 -10.22
N VAL A 666 0.82 -21.90 -11.21
CA VAL A 666 0.05 -23.13 -11.00
C VAL A 666 0.80 -24.11 -10.11
N ARG A 667 2.12 -24.31 -10.32
CA ARG A 667 2.95 -25.20 -9.49
C ARG A 667 3.00 -24.75 -8.04
N ILE A 668 3.22 -23.47 -7.78
CA ILE A 668 3.30 -22.94 -6.41
C ILE A 668 1.96 -23.09 -5.71
N VAL A 669 0.86 -22.72 -6.38
CA VAL A 669 -0.48 -22.80 -5.80
C VAL A 669 -0.85 -24.25 -5.47
N GLN A 670 -0.63 -25.18 -6.41
CA GLN A 670 -0.93 -26.60 -6.17
C GLN A 670 -0.06 -27.21 -5.05
N ALA A 671 1.22 -26.84 -4.98
CA ALA A 671 2.10 -27.29 -3.89
C ALA A 671 1.66 -26.75 -2.52
N ASP A 672 1.15 -25.54 -2.45
CA ASP A 672 0.66 -24.97 -1.19
C ASP A 672 -0.69 -25.57 -0.78
N LEU A 673 -1.62 -25.79 -1.73
CA LEU A 673 -2.90 -26.45 -1.46
C LEU A 673 -2.69 -27.87 -0.94
N ALA A 674 -1.77 -28.64 -1.52
CA ALA A 674 -1.44 -29.99 -1.06
C ALA A 674 -0.90 -30.04 0.38
N LYS A 675 -0.16 -29.00 0.83
CA LYS A 675 0.29 -28.90 2.23
C LYS A 675 -0.86 -28.65 3.20
N THR A 676 -1.86 -27.87 2.77
CA THR A 676 -3.01 -27.53 3.60
C THR A 676 -3.91 -28.74 3.85
N ASP A 677 -4.08 -29.60 2.85
CA ASP A 677 -4.88 -30.83 2.94
C ASP A 677 -4.26 -31.86 3.89
N VAL A 678 -2.92 -31.93 3.97
CA VAL A 678 -2.20 -32.86 4.90
C VAL A 678 -2.33 -32.40 6.35
N VAL A 679 -2.51 -31.11 6.63
CA VAL A 679 -2.66 -30.58 8.00
C VAL A 679 -4.10 -30.74 8.52
N GLN A 680 -5.07 -30.93 7.63
CA GLN A 680 -6.50 -31.12 7.99
C GLN A 680 -6.90 -32.61 8.15
N GLN A 681 -6.08 -33.54 7.76
CA GLN A 681 -6.19 -34.99 8.04
C GLN A 681 -5.44 -35.35 9.32
#